data_3c46da8510aa90a626d8e3516dae4488
#
_entry.id   3c46da8510aa90a626d8e3516dae4488
#
_cell.length_a   1.000
_cell.length_b   1.000
_cell.length_c   1.000
_cell.angle_alpha   90.00
_cell.angle_beta   90.00
_cell.angle_gamma   90.00
#
_symmetry.space_group_name_H-M   'P 1'
#
loop_
_entity.id
_entity.type
_entity.pdbx_description
1 polymer ?
#
loop_
_entity_poly.entity_id
_entity_poly.type
_entity_poly.pdbx_seq_one_letter_code
_entity_poly.pdbx_strand_id
1 'polypeptide(L)'
;MIKRHSILTAILLCFVAFTQVMAQEMQEPEPLPIDPKVRYGKLSNGLTYYIRHNDQPKDRADFYIAQNVGSILEEENQRGLAHFLEHMAFDGSRNFPNNGMDEYIESVGMRSGENFNAYTSFDETVYMITNAPVNKSGVVDSCLLILHDWSGFLALTDSAIQKERGVIREEWRTRQDAQTRLWEQQLPKMYPGSRYANRMPIGSIDVIENFKPDELRAYYKKWYRPDLQAIIIVGDVNVDQVEATIKKMFADVPAPVNPAKREQVSVPDNDLPLISIAKDKEASNTILYIFYKHDKLPNDLNRTIAGLVKDYIQQICASIMDERFDDILHQANPPFIYAQAYDDDNFMIAKSKGAWTVAALAKEGEIDSTLTTLVKETQRVKQYGFTPSEYERARINVLKQYESAYNERNNQKNDAYVREYVNHFTNGGYIPGIEMEYTLLNQIAQNIPVEQVNQYIQDMIGEDNIVIGLTGPDKEGIKYPTEENLLRTFLKARQMPVEPYKETVSNEPLVPTLPTPGQITETKTGQPFGATVFTLSNGIKVVLKPTEFKKDEIIMTATSPGGSTLFGTKDIDNLKVFNDVIEIGGLGNFSATDLSKRLAGKKVSCALSLSQDSENVNGMAAPSDLRTLFELIYLSFTAPRMDEEAYASFETRTKAQLQNMELNPMVAFSDSLSKAVYGDNPRASRLRPQDFEHISYPRIMEMRKERFSDASGFVFTFVGNIQIDSIRPYIEQYLATLPSQGKIEKGNPAEVPSTRKGDYMNRFNRSMEIPKVTVANLYTGQMEYNLENIITCLLYTSDAADDTPCV
;
A
#
# COMPACT_ATOMS: atom_id res chain seq x y z
N MET A 1 26.45 27.33 7.59
CA MET A 1 27.55 26.62 6.88
C MET A 1 28.11 25.41 7.64
N ILE A 2 27.86 25.27 8.95
CA ILE A 2 28.37 24.17 9.79
C ILE A 2 27.46 22.92 9.77
N LYS A 3 26.16 23.05 9.47
CA LYS A 3 25.17 21.95 9.48
C LYS A 3 25.14 21.08 8.21
N ARG A 4 25.73 21.52 7.08
CA ARG A 4 25.85 20.70 5.85
C ARG A 4 26.79 19.49 5.97
N HIS A 5 27.58 19.42 7.05
CA HIS A 5 28.57 18.37 7.24
C HIS A 5 28.06 17.15 8.00
N SER A 6 26.92 17.23 8.71
CA SER A 6 26.48 16.14 9.60
C SER A 6 25.93 14.93 8.83
N ILE A 7 25.07 15.12 7.83
CA ILE A 7 24.56 14.00 7.00
C ILE A 7 25.67 13.39 6.15
N LEU A 8 26.50 14.25 5.51
CA LEU A 8 27.68 13.78 4.80
C LEU A 8 28.67 13.08 5.76
N THR A 9 28.79 13.51 7.00
CA THR A 9 29.70 12.95 7.99
C THR A 9 29.20 11.61 8.51
N ALA A 10 27.90 11.41 8.75
CA ALA A 10 27.33 10.13 9.16
C ALA A 10 27.44 9.10 8.02
N ILE A 11 27.09 9.48 6.79
CA ILE A 11 27.22 8.61 5.61
C ILE A 11 28.71 8.39 5.26
N LEU A 12 29.57 9.39 5.41
CA LEU A 12 31.01 9.26 5.22
C LEU A 12 31.67 8.41 6.31
N LEU A 13 31.17 8.42 7.55
CA LEU A 13 31.62 7.52 8.62
C LEU A 13 31.23 6.06 8.33
N CYS A 14 30.06 5.81 7.72
CA CYS A 14 29.74 4.49 7.14
C CYS A 14 30.75 4.08 6.07
N PHE A 15 31.21 5.03 5.27
CA PHE A 15 32.22 4.80 4.22
C PHE A 15 33.60 4.54 4.81
N VAL A 16 34.00 5.25 5.87
CA VAL A 16 35.32 5.09 6.52
C VAL A 16 35.44 3.74 7.23
N ALA A 17 34.37 3.18 7.79
CA ALA A 17 34.39 1.83 8.33
C ALA A 17 34.57 0.75 7.24
N PHE A 18 34.07 1.01 6.03
CA PHE A 18 34.25 0.11 4.86
C PHE A 18 35.67 0.26 4.24
N THR A 19 36.29 1.45 4.33
CA THR A 19 37.60 1.76 3.71
C THR A 19 38.83 1.39 4.55
N GLN A 20 38.68 0.97 5.80
CA GLN A 20 39.81 0.45 6.57
C GLN A 20 40.39 -0.88 6.02
N VAL A 21 39.71 -1.50 5.04
CA VAL A 21 40.20 -2.70 4.33
C VAL A 21 40.91 -2.36 3.01
N MET A 22 40.68 -1.13 2.47
CA MET A 22 41.30 -0.69 1.21
C MET A 22 41.79 0.76 1.36
N ALA A 23 42.99 0.93 1.90
CA ALA A 23 43.72 2.21 1.84
C ALA A 23 44.15 2.49 0.41
N GLN A 24 43.25 3.05 -0.39
CA GLN A 24 43.54 3.68 -1.69
C GLN A 24 42.80 5.00 -1.82
N GLU A 25 43.43 6.00 -2.43
CA GLU A 25 42.99 7.40 -2.67
C GLU A 25 41.48 7.59 -2.70
N MET A 26 40.96 8.66 -2.05
CA MET A 26 39.54 9.02 -2.06
C MET A 26 39.05 9.21 -3.51
N GLN A 27 38.66 8.13 -4.15
CA GLN A 27 37.87 8.19 -5.39
C GLN A 27 36.45 8.59 -5.03
N GLU A 28 35.83 9.42 -5.85
CA GLU A 28 34.39 9.67 -5.76
C GLU A 28 33.64 8.34 -5.79
N PRO A 29 32.61 8.15 -4.95
CA PRO A 29 31.90 6.87 -4.89
C PRO A 29 31.26 6.56 -6.25
N GLU A 30 31.61 5.40 -6.81
CA GLU A 30 31.09 4.98 -8.11
C GLU A 30 29.58 4.63 -8.01
N PRO A 31 28.78 5.01 -9.01
CA PRO A 31 27.39 4.55 -9.10
C PRO A 31 27.29 3.03 -9.12
N LEU A 32 26.27 2.48 -8.47
CA LEU A 32 25.95 1.06 -8.60
C LEU A 32 25.62 0.74 -10.07
N PRO A 33 26.04 -0.41 -10.60
CA PRO A 33 25.74 -0.78 -11.97
C PRO A 33 24.23 -0.93 -12.16
N ILE A 34 23.78 -0.72 -13.40
CA ILE A 34 22.41 -1.05 -13.80
C ILE A 34 22.28 -2.58 -13.94
N ASP A 35 21.14 -3.14 -13.54
CA ASP A 35 20.84 -4.57 -13.71
C ASP A 35 21.17 -5.03 -15.15
N PRO A 36 22.05 -6.02 -15.36
CA PRO A 36 22.42 -6.48 -16.68
C PRO A 36 21.26 -7.05 -17.51
N LYS A 37 20.12 -7.34 -16.89
CA LYS A 37 18.90 -7.77 -17.55
C LYS A 37 18.13 -6.60 -18.19
N VAL A 38 18.51 -5.36 -17.91
CA VAL A 38 17.89 -4.14 -18.45
C VAL A 38 18.74 -3.61 -19.59
N ARG A 39 18.16 -3.50 -20.77
CA ARG A 39 18.73 -2.74 -21.87
C ARG A 39 18.41 -1.27 -21.64
N TYR A 40 19.37 -0.54 -21.09
CA TYR A 40 19.29 0.89 -20.82
C TYR A 40 20.07 1.68 -21.85
N GLY A 41 19.53 2.82 -22.28
CA GLY A 41 20.24 3.70 -23.20
C GLY A 41 19.60 5.07 -23.34
N LYS A 42 20.29 5.93 -24.11
CA LYS A 42 19.83 7.27 -24.44
C LYS A 42 20.02 7.53 -25.92
N LEU A 43 18.97 8.01 -26.58
CA LEU A 43 19.02 8.39 -27.99
C LEU A 43 19.76 9.74 -28.17
N SER A 44 20.19 10.00 -29.39
CA SER A 44 20.90 11.26 -29.73
C SER A 44 20.07 12.53 -29.49
N ASN A 45 18.73 12.44 -29.54
CA ASN A 45 17.83 13.54 -29.23
C ASN A 45 17.58 13.74 -27.70
N GLY A 46 18.16 12.88 -26.87
CA GLY A 46 18.06 12.98 -25.41
C GLY A 46 17.06 12.02 -24.75
N LEU A 47 16.22 11.31 -25.51
CA LEU A 47 15.24 10.37 -24.99
C LEU A 47 15.90 9.15 -24.35
N THR A 48 15.50 8.84 -23.11
CA THR A 48 15.98 7.66 -22.36
C THR A 48 15.10 6.46 -22.66
N TYR A 49 15.65 5.24 -22.63
CA TYR A 49 14.86 4.01 -22.74
C TYR A 49 15.34 2.93 -21.80
N TYR A 50 14.39 2.12 -21.32
CA TYR A 50 14.56 0.91 -20.53
C TYR A 50 13.79 -0.22 -21.21
N ILE A 51 14.45 -1.35 -21.48
CA ILE A 51 13.79 -2.51 -22.05
C ILE A 51 14.21 -3.73 -21.25
N ARG A 52 13.24 -4.48 -20.75
CA ARG A 52 13.47 -5.72 -20.01
C ARG A 52 12.60 -6.84 -20.56
N HIS A 53 13.22 -7.97 -20.89
CA HIS A 53 12.46 -9.20 -21.09
C HIS A 53 11.98 -9.75 -19.74
N ASN A 54 10.69 -10.05 -19.66
CA ASN A 54 10.04 -10.70 -18.53
C ASN A 54 8.83 -11.48 -19.04
N ASP A 55 8.78 -12.79 -18.77
CA ASP A 55 7.70 -13.68 -19.19
C ASP A 55 6.60 -13.88 -18.12
N GLN A 56 6.51 -12.94 -17.16
CA GLN A 56 5.51 -12.96 -16.10
C GLN A 56 4.65 -11.69 -16.13
N PRO A 57 3.47 -11.77 -16.73
CA PRO A 57 2.82 -12.91 -17.37
C PRO A 57 3.35 -13.16 -18.80
N LYS A 58 3.30 -14.43 -19.24
CA LYS A 58 3.70 -14.86 -20.59
C LYS A 58 2.81 -14.21 -21.66
N ASP A 59 3.40 -13.91 -22.82
CA ASP A 59 2.73 -13.30 -23.98
C ASP A 59 2.15 -11.91 -23.68
N ARG A 60 2.64 -11.22 -22.62
CA ARG A 60 2.19 -9.88 -22.21
C ARG A 60 3.36 -8.94 -22.03
N ALA A 61 3.12 -7.67 -22.29
CA ALA A 61 4.08 -6.60 -21.99
C ALA A 61 3.40 -5.30 -21.60
N ASP A 62 4.15 -4.49 -20.85
CA ASP A 62 3.78 -3.15 -20.43
C ASP A 62 4.64 -2.13 -21.17
N PHE A 63 4.00 -1.05 -21.65
CA PHE A 63 4.63 0.02 -22.40
C PHE A 63 4.31 1.36 -21.72
N TYR A 64 5.35 2.06 -21.28
CA TYR A 64 5.20 3.31 -20.56
C TYR A 64 6.03 4.41 -21.21
N ILE A 65 5.52 5.64 -21.14
CA ILE A 65 6.34 6.84 -21.32
C ILE A 65 6.21 7.72 -20.08
N ALA A 66 7.31 7.89 -19.38
CA ALA A 66 7.41 8.76 -18.22
C ALA A 66 7.92 10.15 -18.65
N GLN A 67 7.17 11.18 -18.26
CA GLN A 67 7.54 12.59 -18.45
C GLN A 67 8.03 13.14 -17.11
N ASN A 68 9.23 13.66 -17.05
CA ASN A 68 9.70 14.40 -15.88
C ASN A 68 9.14 15.85 -15.91
N VAL A 69 7.81 15.92 -16.04
CA VAL A 69 7.00 17.12 -16.27
C VAL A 69 5.67 16.94 -15.54
N GLY A 70 5.30 17.90 -14.72
CA GLY A 70 4.05 17.88 -13.97
C GLY A 70 3.56 19.29 -13.64
N SER A 71 2.56 19.41 -12.79
CA SER A 71 1.90 20.68 -12.46
C SER A 71 2.83 21.74 -11.84
N ILE A 72 3.92 21.31 -11.22
CA ILE A 72 4.91 22.23 -10.61
C ILE A 72 5.58 23.17 -11.62
N LEU A 73 5.58 22.81 -12.90
CA LEU A 73 6.19 23.60 -14.00
C LEU A 73 5.21 24.61 -14.62
N GLU A 74 3.97 24.61 -14.19
CA GLU A 74 2.93 25.54 -14.65
C GLU A 74 3.18 26.96 -14.18
N GLU A 75 2.89 27.94 -15.04
CA GLU A 75 2.76 29.34 -14.62
C GLU A 75 1.37 29.58 -13.98
N GLU A 76 1.12 30.79 -13.40
CA GLU A 76 -0.14 31.05 -12.71
C GLU A 76 -1.39 30.91 -13.60
N ASN A 77 -1.28 31.32 -14.87
CA ASN A 77 -2.35 31.17 -15.87
C ASN A 77 -2.42 29.78 -16.53
N GLN A 78 -1.61 28.83 -16.06
CA GLN A 78 -1.53 27.47 -16.59
C GLN A 78 -1.93 26.41 -15.54
N ARG A 79 -2.42 26.80 -14.37
CA ARG A 79 -2.75 25.88 -13.28
C ARG A 79 -3.84 24.89 -13.69
N GLY A 80 -3.44 23.61 -13.84
CA GLY A 80 -4.26 22.48 -14.30
C GLY A 80 -3.96 22.07 -15.75
N LEU A 81 -3.08 22.78 -16.48
CA LEU A 81 -2.77 22.44 -17.88
C LEU A 81 -1.90 21.20 -18.03
N ALA A 82 -1.13 20.81 -17.01
CA ALA A 82 -0.41 19.53 -17.02
C ALA A 82 -1.38 18.35 -17.07
N HIS A 83 -2.38 18.38 -16.22
CA HIS A 83 -3.45 17.37 -16.18
C HIS A 83 -4.37 17.45 -17.41
N PHE A 84 -4.73 18.65 -17.85
CA PHE A 84 -5.48 18.85 -19.08
C PHE A 84 -4.75 18.25 -20.30
N LEU A 85 -3.44 18.41 -20.35
CA LEU A 85 -2.61 17.85 -21.42
C LEU A 85 -2.57 16.31 -21.37
N GLU A 86 -2.63 15.73 -20.18
CA GLU A 86 -2.77 14.28 -20.01
C GLU A 86 -4.03 13.79 -20.74
N HIS A 87 -5.18 14.37 -20.50
CA HIS A 87 -6.43 14.03 -21.18
C HIS A 87 -6.33 14.18 -22.70
N MET A 88 -5.75 15.28 -23.14
CA MET A 88 -5.56 15.54 -24.58
C MET A 88 -4.67 14.50 -25.30
N ALA A 89 -3.86 13.75 -24.56
CA ALA A 89 -3.04 12.68 -25.13
C ALA A 89 -3.89 11.48 -25.64
N PHE A 90 -5.11 11.36 -25.17
CA PHE A 90 -6.07 10.33 -25.61
C PHE A 90 -7.01 10.82 -26.73
N ASP A 91 -7.17 12.14 -26.92
CA ASP A 91 -8.14 12.76 -27.85
C ASP A 91 -7.55 13.05 -29.26
N GLY A 92 -6.47 12.34 -29.60
CA GLY A 92 -5.93 12.31 -30.94
C GLY A 92 -4.48 12.75 -31.09
N SER A 93 -3.81 12.12 -32.03
CA SER A 93 -2.40 12.33 -32.35
C SER A 93 -2.14 12.23 -33.86
N ARG A 94 -0.85 12.35 -34.25
CA ARG A 94 -0.42 12.26 -35.65
C ARG A 94 -0.86 10.99 -36.35
N ASN A 95 -0.68 9.83 -35.74
CA ASN A 95 -0.94 8.52 -36.32
C ASN A 95 -2.31 7.93 -35.90
N PHE A 96 -2.89 8.47 -34.84
CA PHE A 96 -4.18 8.05 -34.29
C PHE A 96 -5.09 9.27 -34.14
N PRO A 97 -5.75 9.71 -35.25
CA PRO A 97 -6.65 10.88 -35.17
C PRO A 97 -7.91 10.56 -34.37
N ASN A 98 -8.43 11.55 -33.64
CA ASN A 98 -9.61 11.41 -32.78
C ASN A 98 -9.44 10.28 -31.73
N ASN A 99 -10.41 9.38 -31.62
CA ASN A 99 -10.38 8.24 -30.71
C ASN A 99 -9.60 7.02 -31.25
N GLY A 100 -8.76 7.22 -32.28
CA GLY A 100 -8.08 6.10 -32.94
C GLY A 100 -7.16 5.25 -32.06
N MET A 101 -6.67 5.81 -30.93
CA MET A 101 -5.91 5.03 -29.94
C MET A 101 -6.83 4.06 -29.19
N ASP A 102 -7.96 4.54 -28.65
CA ASP A 102 -8.94 3.72 -27.95
C ASP A 102 -9.49 2.61 -28.87
N GLU A 103 -9.89 2.97 -30.10
CA GLU A 103 -10.36 1.99 -31.09
C GLU A 103 -9.32 0.90 -31.37
N TYR A 104 -8.05 1.27 -31.44
CA TYR A 104 -6.96 0.30 -31.60
C TYR A 104 -6.81 -0.60 -30.37
N ILE A 105 -6.75 -0.03 -29.19
CA ILE A 105 -6.59 -0.74 -27.91
C ILE A 105 -7.73 -1.76 -27.73
N GLU A 106 -8.97 -1.37 -27.96
CA GLU A 106 -10.13 -2.26 -27.90
C GLU A 106 -10.07 -3.37 -28.97
N SER A 107 -9.63 -3.04 -30.21
CA SER A 107 -9.52 -4.02 -31.31
C SER A 107 -8.58 -5.19 -31.00
N VAL A 108 -7.61 -4.98 -30.13
CA VAL A 108 -6.66 -6.04 -29.70
C VAL A 108 -7.06 -6.70 -28.38
N GLY A 109 -8.24 -6.35 -27.83
CA GLY A 109 -8.82 -6.94 -26.61
C GLY A 109 -8.27 -6.36 -25.32
N MET A 110 -7.81 -5.12 -25.35
CA MET A 110 -7.50 -4.31 -24.16
C MET A 110 -8.65 -3.34 -23.88
N ARG A 111 -8.65 -2.72 -22.69
CA ARG A 111 -9.71 -1.81 -22.26
C ARG A 111 -9.15 -0.45 -21.92
N SER A 112 -9.82 0.61 -22.38
CA SER A 112 -9.56 1.96 -21.93
C SER A 112 -9.90 2.10 -20.44
N GLY A 113 -9.12 2.90 -19.70
CA GLY A 113 -9.25 3.04 -18.24
C GLY A 113 -8.62 1.91 -17.42
N GLU A 114 -8.55 0.69 -17.92
CA GLU A 114 -7.89 -0.46 -17.26
C GLU A 114 -6.47 -0.68 -17.76
N ASN A 115 -6.33 -0.93 -19.09
CA ASN A 115 -5.05 -1.24 -19.70
C ASN A 115 -4.39 -0.03 -20.39
N PHE A 116 -5.16 1.02 -20.61
CA PHE A 116 -4.77 2.23 -21.31
C PHE A 116 -5.14 3.42 -20.44
N ASN A 117 -4.13 4.04 -19.80
CA ASN A 117 -4.35 5.04 -18.76
C ASN A 117 -3.15 5.99 -18.63
N ALA A 118 -3.28 7.01 -17.78
CA ALA A 118 -2.20 7.91 -17.40
C ALA A 118 -2.42 8.46 -15.99
N TYR A 119 -1.43 9.16 -15.45
CA TYR A 119 -1.58 10.00 -14.28
C TYR A 119 -0.67 11.23 -14.36
N THR A 120 -1.14 12.34 -13.80
CA THR A 120 -0.36 13.55 -13.58
C THR A 120 -0.15 13.81 -12.10
N SER A 121 1.10 14.05 -11.72
CA SER A 121 1.52 14.46 -10.38
C SER A 121 2.12 15.86 -10.41
N PHE A 122 2.65 16.33 -9.28
CA PHE A 122 3.34 17.61 -9.20
C PHE A 122 4.58 17.67 -10.11
N ASP A 123 5.39 16.63 -10.12
CA ASP A 123 6.69 16.60 -10.78
C ASP A 123 6.77 15.71 -12.02
N GLU A 124 5.75 14.91 -12.28
CA GLU A 124 5.76 13.93 -13.37
C GLU A 124 4.36 13.69 -13.95
N THR A 125 4.36 13.23 -15.21
CA THR A 125 3.19 12.67 -15.90
C THR A 125 3.61 11.35 -16.53
N VAL A 126 2.85 10.29 -16.35
CA VAL A 126 3.17 8.95 -16.87
C VAL A 126 1.99 8.39 -17.63
N TYR A 127 2.21 8.02 -18.89
CA TYR A 127 1.24 7.34 -19.74
C TYR A 127 1.57 5.86 -19.84
N MET A 128 0.57 4.99 -19.88
CA MET A 128 0.76 3.57 -19.80
C MET A 128 -0.19 2.76 -20.66
N ILE A 129 0.37 1.70 -21.24
CA ILE A 129 -0.35 0.59 -21.88
C ILE A 129 0.08 -0.66 -21.13
N THR A 130 -0.81 -1.26 -20.34
CA THR A 130 -0.51 -2.40 -19.48
C THR A 130 -1.06 -3.70 -20.04
N ASN A 131 -0.37 -4.80 -19.76
CA ASN A 131 -0.83 -6.15 -20.10
C ASN A 131 -1.15 -6.37 -21.61
N ALA A 132 -0.44 -5.68 -22.52
CA ALA A 132 -0.66 -5.77 -23.96
C ALA A 132 -0.37 -7.18 -24.48
N PRO A 133 -1.23 -7.77 -25.36
CA PRO A 133 -1.08 -9.13 -25.88
C PRO A 133 -0.03 -9.21 -27.01
N VAL A 134 1.25 -9.29 -26.62
CA VAL A 134 2.40 -9.22 -27.54
C VAL A 134 2.57 -10.45 -28.46
N ASN A 135 1.82 -11.52 -28.23
CA ASN A 135 1.72 -12.66 -29.13
C ASN A 135 0.87 -12.37 -30.41
N LYS A 136 0.12 -11.26 -30.42
CA LYS A 136 -0.59 -10.81 -31.63
C LYS A 136 0.34 -9.99 -32.51
N SER A 137 0.27 -10.25 -33.83
CA SER A 137 1.10 -9.55 -34.81
C SER A 137 0.84 -8.05 -34.81
N GLY A 138 1.91 -7.25 -34.80
CA GLY A 138 1.85 -5.77 -34.87
C GLY A 138 1.58 -5.05 -33.55
N VAL A 139 1.20 -5.74 -32.49
CA VAL A 139 0.86 -5.10 -31.20
C VAL A 139 2.05 -4.34 -30.62
N VAL A 140 3.24 -4.93 -30.61
CA VAL A 140 4.45 -4.27 -30.09
C VAL A 140 4.75 -2.98 -30.87
N ASP A 141 4.71 -3.03 -32.20
CA ASP A 141 4.99 -1.87 -33.06
C ASP A 141 3.93 -0.77 -32.89
N SER A 142 2.65 -1.14 -32.74
CA SER A 142 1.56 -0.18 -32.54
C SER A 142 1.62 0.45 -31.15
N CYS A 143 1.90 -0.32 -30.10
CA CYS A 143 2.10 0.25 -28.76
C CYS A 143 3.29 1.22 -28.74
N LEU A 144 4.40 0.88 -29.39
CA LEU A 144 5.54 1.79 -29.55
C LEU A 144 5.18 3.04 -30.37
N LEU A 145 4.32 2.93 -31.38
CA LEU A 145 3.82 4.05 -32.16
C LEU A 145 2.92 4.98 -31.34
N ILE A 146 2.11 4.45 -30.43
CA ILE A 146 1.35 5.25 -29.46
C ILE A 146 2.32 6.02 -28.55
N LEU A 147 3.33 5.36 -27.96
CA LEU A 147 4.33 6.04 -27.14
C LEU A 147 5.09 7.12 -27.92
N HIS A 148 5.37 6.86 -29.21
CA HIS A 148 5.99 7.84 -30.08
C HIS A 148 5.12 9.09 -30.24
N ASP A 149 3.82 8.91 -30.48
CA ASP A 149 2.90 10.02 -30.63
C ASP A 149 2.72 10.80 -29.32
N TRP A 150 2.66 10.11 -28.19
CA TRP A 150 2.67 10.74 -26.87
C TRP A 150 3.95 11.54 -26.58
N SER A 151 5.08 11.15 -27.17
CA SER A 151 6.34 11.85 -26.92
C SER A 151 6.39 13.26 -27.50
N GLY A 152 5.70 13.53 -28.61
CA GLY A 152 5.85 14.83 -29.26
C GLY A 152 4.86 15.13 -30.39
N PHE A 153 3.79 14.34 -30.58
CA PHE A 153 2.94 14.43 -31.76
C PHE A 153 1.43 14.46 -31.46
N LEU A 154 1.04 15.06 -30.33
CA LEU A 154 -0.37 15.28 -29.96
C LEU A 154 -1.02 16.30 -30.91
N ALA A 155 -2.29 16.07 -31.24
CA ALA A 155 -3.00 16.92 -32.20
C ALA A 155 -3.39 18.29 -31.62
N LEU A 156 -3.83 18.37 -30.37
CA LEU A 156 -4.22 19.58 -29.63
C LEU A 156 -5.09 20.55 -30.45
N THR A 157 -6.15 20.05 -31.09
CA THR A 157 -7.06 20.88 -31.88
C THR A 157 -7.95 21.76 -30.98
N ASP A 158 -8.37 22.93 -31.48
CA ASP A 158 -9.24 23.82 -30.68
C ASP A 158 -10.55 23.13 -30.32
N SER A 159 -11.13 22.35 -31.23
CA SER A 159 -12.39 21.63 -30.99
C SER A 159 -12.27 20.59 -29.89
N ALA A 160 -11.19 19.80 -29.88
CA ALA A 160 -10.90 18.81 -28.87
C ALA A 160 -10.70 19.48 -27.49
N ILE A 161 -9.87 20.52 -27.41
CA ILE A 161 -9.65 21.29 -26.18
C ILE A 161 -10.97 21.87 -25.63
N GLN A 162 -11.86 22.40 -26.49
CA GLN A 162 -13.13 22.94 -26.02
C GLN A 162 -14.07 21.84 -25.51
N LYS A 163 -14.10 20.67 -26.15
CA LYS A 163 -14.87 19.50 -25.69
C LYS A 163 -14.39 19.03 -24.33
N GLU A 164 -13.06 18.91 -24.16
CA GLU A 164 -12.45 18.34 -22.95
C GLU A 164 -12.61 19.23 -21.71
N ARG A 165 -12.81 20.56 -21.85
CA ARG A 165 -13.11 21.43 -20.70
C ARG A 165 -14.27 20.94 -19.86
N GLY A 166 -15.33 20.41 -20.51
CA GLY A 166 -16.48 19.88 -19.81
C GLY A 166 -16.13 18.65 -18.97
N VAL A 167 -15.32 17.77 -19.51
CA VAL A 167 -14.87 16.54 -18.82
C VAL A 167 -14.02 16.90 -17.61
N ILE A 168 -12.97 17.72 -17.79
CA ILE A 168 -12.09 18.16 -16.69
C ILE A 168 -12.87 18.92 -15.60
N ARG A 169 -13.85 19.76 -15.97
CA ARG A 169 -14.70 20.45 -14.98
C ARG A 169 -15.50 19.46 -14.14
N GLU A 170 -16.10 18.43 -14.76
CA GLU A 170 -16.84 17.41 -14.02
C GLU A 170 -15.90 16.55 -13.16
N GLU A 171 -14.72 16.23 -13.64
CA GLU A 171 -13.72 15.56 -12.84
C GLU A 171 -13.26 16.42 -11.65
N TRP A 172 -12.96 17.71 -11.86
CA TRP A 172 -12.66 18.63 -10.77
C TRP A 172 -13.77 18.62 -9.72
N ARG A 173 -15.04 18.70 -10.18
CA ARG A 173 -16.20 18.66 -9.29
C ARG A 173 -16.32 17.34 -8.52
N THR A 174 -16.04 16.21 -9.16
CA THR A 174 -16.15 14.90 -8.52
C THR A 174 -15.00 14.62 -7.57
N ARG A 175 -13.81 15.16 -7.83
CA ARG A 175 -12.61 15.04 -6.97
C ARG A 175 -12.57 16.02 -5.80
N GLN A 176 -13.53 16.96 -5.71
CA GLN A 176 -13.69 17.87 -4.56
C GLN A 176 -14.31 17.13 -3.37
N ASP A 177 -13.57 16.14 -2.82
CA ASP A 177 -13.88 15.46 -1.57
C ASP A 177 -13.24 16.18 -0.36
N ALA A 178 -13.52 15.67 0.83
CA ALA A 178 -12.97 16.24 2.07
C ALA A 178 -11.44 16.29 2.08
N GLN A 179 -10.77 15.25 1.56
CA GLN A 179 -9.31 15.18 1.54
C GLN A 179 -8.70 16.24 0.62
N THR A 180 -9.24 16.42 -0.57
CA THR A 180 -8.81 17.46 -1.52
C THR A 180 -8.96 18.85 -0.92
N ARG A 181 -10.13 19.16 -0.33
CA ARG A 181 -10.38 20.46 0.30
C ARG A 181 -9.48 20.71 1.53
N LEU A 182 -9.15 19.67 2.29
CA LEU A 182 -8.20 19.78 3.39
C LEU A 182 -6.77 20.07 2.88
N TRP A 183 -6.34 19.45 1.79
CA TRP A 183 -5.05 19.73 1.16
C TRP A 183 -4.99 21.17 0.63
N GLU A 184 -6.03 21.66 -0.04
CA GLU A 184 -6.12 23.04 -0.51
C GLU A 184 -5.97 24.06 0.63
N GLN A 185 -6.46 23.74 1.83
CA GLN A 185 -6.29 24.58 3.03
C GLN A 185 -4.88 24.48 3.61
N GLN A 186 -4.26 23.31 3.59
CA GLN A 186 -2.97 23.05 4.26
C GLN A 186 -1.76 23.45 3.43
N LEU A 187 -1.73 23.15 2.12
CA LEU A 187 -0.56 23.34 1.29
C LEU A 187 0.01 24.77 1.33
N PRO A 188 -0.79 25.86 1.29
CA PRO A 188 -0.27 27.22 1.40
C PRO A 188 0.47 27.51 2.72
N LYS A 189 0.07 26.84 3.81
CA LYS A 189 0.69 27.00 5.13
C LYS A 189 1.91 26.11 5.33
N MET A 190 1.94 24.95 4.68
CA MET A 190 3.02 23.97 4.80
C MET A 190 4.19 24.29 3.85
N TYR A 191 3.90 24.95 2.72
CA TYR A 191 4.88 25.29 1.68
C TYR A 191 5.00 26.79 1.42
N PRO A 192 5.15 27.65 2.45
CA PRO A 192 5.22 29.08 2.24
C PRO A 192 6.43 29.44 1.36
N GLY A 193 6.19 30.25 0.34
CA GLY A 193 7.24 30.66 -0.59
C GLY A 193 7.66 29.62 -1.64
N SER A 194 6.98 28.47 -1.70
CA SER A 194 7.20 27.45 -2.73
C SER A 194 5.99 27.33 -3.65
N ARG A 195 6.23 26.94 -4.91
CA ARG A 195 5.14 26.63 -5.87
C ARG A 195 4.28 25.42 -5.43
N TYR A 196 4.79 24.51 -4.62
CA TYR A 196 4.01 23.40 -4.06
C TYR A 196 2.77 23.88 -3.27
N ALA A 197 2.78 25.12 -2.79
CA ALA A 197 1.66 25.72 -2.07
C ALA A 197 0.35 25.78 -2.90
N ASN A 198 0.43 25.85 -4.22
CA ASN A 198 -0.74 26.09 -5.08
C ASN A 198 -0.67 25.42 -6.47
N ARG A 199 0.01 24.29 -6.60
CA ARG A 199 0.17 23.55 -7.87
C ARG A 199 -0.43 22.16 -7.81
N MET A 200 -1.59 21.99 -7.13
CA MET A 200 -2.33 20.71 -7.22
C MET A 200 -2.61 20.37 -8.70
N PRO A 201 -2.37 19.11 -9.12
CA PRO A 201 -2.51 18.69 -10.52
C PRO A 201 -3.89 18.97 -11.13
N ILE A 202 -4.96 18.81 -10.35
CA ILE A 202 -6.34 19.10 -10.79
C ILE A 202 -6.53 20.59 -11.19
N GLY A 203 -5.67 21.47 -10.70
CA GLY A 203 -5.57 22.86 -11.09
C GLY A 203 -6.66 23.79 -10.55
N SER A 204 -6.79 24.95 -11.19
CA SER A 204 -7.79 25.97 -10.87
C SER A 204 -8.94 25.93 -11.86
N ILE A 205 -10.16 25.82 -11.36
CA ILE A 205 -11.37 25.80 -12.22
C ILE A 205 -11.45 27.08 -13.09
N ASP A 206 -11.09 28.23 -12.55
CA ASP A 206 -11.11 29.50 -13.30
C ASP A 206 -10.12 29.47 -14.48
N VAL A 207 -8.96 28.83 -14.30
CA VAL A 207 -7.98 28.65 -15.40
C VAL A 207 -8.52 27.65 -16.40
N ILE A 208 -8.98 26.47 -15.95
CA ILE A 208 -9.51 25.39 -16.80
C ILE A 208 -10.63 25.89 -17.70
N GLU A 209 -11.54 26.71 -17.19
CA GLU A 209 -12.67 27.24 -17.97
C GLU A 209 -12.24 28.34 -18.97
N ASN A 210 -11.17 29.11 -18.69
CA ASN A 210 -10.89 30.35 -19.41
C ASN A 210 -9.54 30.39 -20.14
N PHE A 211 -8.62 29.41 -19.98
CA PHE A 211 -7.33 29.44 -20.66
C PHE A 211 -7.52 29.45 -22.20
N LYS A 212 -6.58 30.09 -22.91
CA LYS A 212 -6.58 30.07 -24.38
C LYS A 212 -5.87 28.79 -24.88
N PRO A 213 -6.37 28.13 -25.95
CA PRO A 213 -5.73 26.93 -26.49
C PRO A 213 -4.22 27.05 -26.73
N ASP A 214 -3.75 28.25 -27.12
CA ASP A 214 -2.32 28.48 -27.29
C ASP A 214 -1.50 28.44 -26.00
N GLU A 215 -2.11 28.62 -24.83
CA GLU A 215 -1.43 28.47 -23.53
C GLU A 215 -1.11 27.00 -23.25
N LEU A 216 -2.04 26.09 -23.58
CA LEU A 216 -1.81 24.65 -23.52
C LEU A 216 -0.71 24.21 -24.49
N ARG A 217 -0.80 24.68 -25.74
CA ARG A 217 0.21 24.40 -26.77
C ARG A 217 1.58 24.95 -26.37
N ALA A 218 1.63 26.13 -25.73
CA ALA A 218 2.88 26.71 -25.22
C ALA A 218 3.49 25.85 -24.11
N TYR A 219 2.66 25.34 -23.17
CA TYR A 219 3.09 24.41 -22.13
C TYR A 219 3.65 23.13 -22.75
N TYR A 220 2.90 22.51 -23.66
CA TYR A 220 3.30 21.32 -24.40
C TYR A 220 4.63 21.50 -25.10
N LYS A 221 4.76 22.52 -25.94
CA LYS A 221 5.99 22.83 -26.71
C LYS A 221 7.19 23.09 -25.80
N LYS A 222 6.98 23.70 -24.62
CA LYS A 222 8.03 24.01 -23.66
C LYS A 222 8.57 22.78 -22.96
N TRP A 223 7.69 21.84 -22.59
CA TRP A 223 8.02 20.80 -21.65
C TRP A 223 8.00 19.36 -22.21
N TYR A 224 7.16 19.05 -23.23
CA TYR A 224 7.14 17.72 -23.85
C TYR A 224 8.26 17.60 -24.88
N ARG A 225 9.39 17.16 -24.38
CA ARG A 225 10.63 17.06 -25.16
C ARG A 225 11.46 15.86 -24.71
N PRO A 226 12.22 15.22 -25.63
CA PRO A 226 12.85 13.92 -25.39
C PRO A 226 13.86 13.89 -24.24
N ASP A 227 14.52 15.01 -23.91
CA ASP A 227 15.46 15.07 -22.78
C ASP A 227 14.79 14.99 -21.39
N LEU A 228 13.46 15.14 -21.32
CA LEU A 228 12.64 14.98 -20.13
C LEU A 228 11.76 13.71 -20.16
N GLN A 229 12.02 12.79 -21.09
CA GLN A 229 11.20 11.61 -21.34
C GLN A 229 11.98 10.31 -21.21
N ALA A 230 11.30 9.27 -20.71
CA ALA A 230 11.81 7.91 -20.76
C ALA A 230 10.74 6.93 -21.26
N ILE A 231 11.15 6.06 -22.18
CA ILE A 231 10.35 4.92 -22.65
C ILE A 231 10.75 3.70 -21.83
N ILE A 232 9.75 3.01 -21.30
CA ILE A 232 9.94 1.83 -20.44
C ILE A 232 9.10 0.70 -21.02
N ILE A 233 9.75 -0.40 -21.42
CA ILE A 233 9.10 -1.60 -21.91
C ILE A 233 9.53 -2.78 -21.06
N VAL A 234 8.56 -3.46 -20.46
CA VAL A 234 8.81 -4.67 -19.66
C VAL A 234 7.81 -5.74 -20.08
N GLY A 235 8.28 -6.92 -20.45
CA GLY A 235 7.39 -8.02 -20.79
C GLY A 235 8.03 -9.09 -21.68
N ASP A 236 7.19 -9.98 -22.20
CA ASP A 236 7.61 -11.09 -23.06
C ASP A 236 7.90 -10.60 -24.51
N VAL A 237 8.94 -9.78 -24.62
CA VAL A 237 9.37 -9.15 -25.87
C VAL A 237 10.81 -9.49 -26.24
N ASN A 238 11.13 -9.39 -27.52
CA ASN A 238 12.52 -9.46 -28.00
C ASN A 238 13.20 -8.09 -27.81
N VAL A 239 14.12 -8.01 -26.86
CA VAL A 239 14.81 -6.77 -26.44
C VAL A 239 15.55 -6.11 -27.63
N ASP A 240 16.24 -6.90 -28.46
CA ASP A 240 17.03 -6.35 -29.58
C ASP A 240 16.12 -5.77 -30.68
N GLN A 241 14.99 -6.41 -30.96
CA GLN A 241 14.00 -5.91 -31.93
C GLN A 241 13.33 -4.63 -31.42
N VAL A 242 12.90 -4.62 -30.15
CA VAL A 242 12.29 -3.45 -29.52
C VAL A 242 13.28 -2.28 -29.54
N GLU A 243 14.54 -2.49 -29.14
CA GLU A 243 15.57 -1.46 -29.18
C GLU A 243 15.78 -0.91 -30.59
N ALA A 244 15.88 -1.78 -31.60
CA ALA A 244 16.03 -1.36 -32.99
C ALA A 244 14.82 -0.53 -33.48
N THR A 245 13.60 -0.95 -33.10
CA THR A 245 12.37 -0.21 -33.41
C THR A 245 12.34 1.16 -32.74
N ILE A 246 12.70 1.25 -31.46
CA ILE A 246 12.79 2.52 -30.74
C ILE A 246 13.80 3.45 -31.43
N LYS A 247 15.01 2.98 -31.71
CA LYS A 247 16.05 3.77 -32.37
C LYS A 247 15.62 4.31 -33.74
N LYS A 248 14.83 3.54 -34.47
CA LYS A 248 14.31 3.94 -35.78
C LYS A 248 13.10 4.87 -35.66
N MET A 249 12.11 4.50 -34.84
CA MET A 249 10.83 5.19 -34.76
C MET A 249 10.98 6.57 -34.10
N PHE A 250 11.73 6.67 -33.01
CA PHE A 250 11.91 7.92 -32.27
C PHE A 250 13.05 8.81 -32.78
N ALA A 251 13.65 8.46 -33.92
CA ALA A 251 14.68 9.29 -34.55
C ALA A 251 14.13 10.60 -35.11
N ASP A 252 12.84 10.69 -35.45
CA ASP A 252 12.17 11.89 -35.97
C ASP A 252 11.66 12.81 -34.85
N VAL A 253 11.70 12.38 -33.55
CA VAL A 253 11.37 13.24 -32.43
C VAL A 253 12.46 14.32 -32.31
N PRO A 254 12.12 15.61 -32.45
CA PRO A 254 13.11 16.65 -32.53
C PRO A 254 13.92 16.80 -31.23
N ALA A 255 15.23 16.88 -31.34
CA ALA A 255 16.06 17.26 -30.22
C ALA A 255 15.75 18.73 -29.79
N PRO A 256 15.70 19.01 -28.49
CA PRO A 256 15.37 20.35 -28.00
C PRO A 256 16.48 21.36 -28.39
N VAL A 257 16.05 22.53 -28.85
CA VAL A 257 16.95 23.64 -29.19
C VAL A 257 16.81 24.77 -28.17
N ASN A 258 17.89 25.09 -27.45
CA ASN A 258 17.89 26.06 -26.36
C ASN A 258 16.74 25.79 -25.35
N PRO A 259 16.63 24.58 -24.79
CA PRO A 259 15.52 24.21 -23.95
C PRO A 259 15.46 25.04 -22.67
N ALA A 260 14.26 25.36 -22.22
CA ALA A 260 14.07 25.91 -20.88
C ALA A 260 14.63 24.93 -19.84
N LYS A 261 15.39 25.44 -18.86
CA LYS A 261 15.88 24.60 -17.76
C LYS A 261 14.71 24.10 -16.93
N ARG A 262 14.64 22.77 -16.70
CA ARG A 262 13.77 22.22 -15.69
C ARG A 262 14.42 22.47 -14.34
N GLU A 263 13.91 23.45 -13.64
CA GLU A 263 14.39 23.76 -12.30
C GLU A 263 13.68 22.85 -11.27
N GLN A 264 14.45 22.45 -10.26
CA GLN A 264 13.87 21.83 -9.08
C GLN A 264 13.32 22.93 -8.18
N VAL A 265 12.02 22.90 -7.94
CA VAL A 265 11.35 23.89 -7.07
C VAL A 265 11.72 23.63 -5.62
N SER A 266 12.32 24.61 -4.96
CA SER A 266 12.75 24.49 -3.57
C SER A 266 11.59 24.61 -2.59
N VAL A 267 11.73 23.94 -1.45
CA VAL A 267 10.94 24.16 -0.25
C VAL A 267 11.84 24.91 0.75
N PRO A 268 11.49 26.15 1.14
CA PRO A 268 12.29 26.92 2.08
C PRO A 268 12.40 26.26 3.46
N ASP A 269 13.53 26.48 4.11
CA ASP A 269 13.71 26.13 5.51
C ASP A 269 12.93 27.09 6.42
N ASN A 270 12.64 26.65 7.63
CA ASN A 270 11.97 27.46 8.66
C ASN A 270 12.63 27.28 10.03
N ASP A 271 12.91 28.43 10.70
CA ASP A 271 13.51 28.43 12.04
C ASP A 271 12.49 28.10 13.14
N LEU A 272 11.24 28.55 12.96
CA LEU A 272 10.13 28.26 13.86
C LEU A 272 9.20 27.22 13.25
N PRO A 273 8.59 26.33 14.06
CA PRO A 273 7.63 25.39 13.55
C PRO A 273 6.47 26.05 12.80
N LEU A 274 6.17 25.55 11.59
CA LEU A 274 4.98 25.93 10.84
C LEU A 274 3.81 25.11 11.34
N ILE A 275 2.66 25.76 11.55
CA ILE A 275 1.45 25.10 12.02
C ILE A 275 0.35 25.25 10.98
N SER A 276 -0.29 24.15 10.63
CA SER A 276 -1.43 24.12 9.72
C SER A 276 -2.60 23.34 10.34
N ILE A 277 -3.71 24.03 10.58
CA ILE A 277 -4.96 23.41 11.04
C ILE A 277 -6.00 23.60 9.93
N ALA A 278 -6.55 22.48 9.43
CA ALA A 278 -7.58 22.46 8.42
C ALA A 278 -8.77 21.59 8.85
N LYS A 279 -9.98 22.01 8.49
CA LYS A 279 -11.19 21.29 8.87
C LYS A 279 -12.14 21.18 7.69
N ASP A 280 -12.89 20.07 7.65
CA ASP A 280 -13.91 19.87 6.63
C ASP A 280 -15.14 19.15 7.21
N LYS A 281 -16.33 19.52 6.76
CA LYS A 281 -17.60 18.97 7.29
C LYS A 281 -17.84 17.51 6.93
N GLU A 282 -17.20 17.01 5.87
CA GLU A 282 -17.32 15.64 5.40
C GLU A 282 -16.13 14.77 5.83
N ALA A 283 -15.11 15.36 6.49
CA ALA A 283 -14.02 14.61 7.07
C ALA A 283 -14.52 13.79 8.27
N SER A 284 -14.10 12.53 8.34
CA SER A 284 -14.48 11.59 9.39
C SER A 284 -13.35 11.36 10.42
N ASN A 285 -12.12 11.71 10.06
CA ASN A 285 -10.94 11.40 10.85
C ASN A 285 -10.19 12.66 11.27
N THR A 286 -9.62 12.65 12.49
CA THR A 286 -8.67 13.66 12.94
C THR A 286 -7.26 13.13 12.76
N ILE A 287 -6.46 13.76 11.88
CA ILE A 287 -5.10 13.33 11.58
C ILE A 287 -4.11 14.40 12.02
N LEU A 288 -3.09 13.98 12.75
CA LEU A 288 -1.99 14.81 13.22
C LEU A 288 -0.69 14.36 12.54
N TYR A 289 0.07 15.30 11.98
CA TYR A 289 1.38 15.08 11.37
C TYR A 289 2.43 15.98 12.04
N ILE A 290 3.62 15.42 12.24
CA ILE A 290 4.82 16.16 12.60
C ILE A 290 5.89 15.81 11.57
N PHE A 291 6.34 16.80 10.82
CA PHE A 291 7.41 16.64 9.83
C PHE A 291 8.66 17.34 10.33
N TYR A 292 9.79 16.64 10.27
CA TYR A 292 11.13 17.18 10.45
C TYR A 292 11.80 17.20 9.08
N LYS A 293 11.72 18.34 8.36
CA LYS A 293 12.28 18.46 7.01
C LYS A 293 13.79 18.40 7.04
N HIS A 294 14.37 17.74 6.05
CA HIS A 294 15.81 17.65 5.85
C HIS A 294 16.17 17.70 4.35
N ASP A 295 17.42 17.95 4.05
CA ASP A 295 17.93 17.88 2.67
C ASP A 295 18.03 16.42 2.24
N LYS A 296 17.73 16.18 0.98
CA LYS A 296 17.91 14.86 0.35
C LYS A 296 19.37 14.54 0.13
N LEU A 297 19.67 13.25 0.08
CA LEU A 297 20.95 12.81 -0.44
C LEU A 297 21.10 13.27 -1.90
N PRO A 298 22.22 13.94 -2.29
CA PRO A 298 22.45 14.32 -3.67
C PRO A 298 22.32 13.13 -4.63
N ASN A 299 21.76 13.36 -5.82
CA ASN A 299 21.45 12.27 -6.78
C ASN A 299 22.68 11.46 -7.21
N ASP A 300 23.87 12.06 -7.28
CA ASP A 300 25.12 11.40 -7.56
C ASP A 300 25.50 10.39 -6.46
N LEU A 301 25.28 10.76 -5.20
CA LEU A 301 25.46 9.85 -4.05
C LEU A 301 24.31 8.85 -3.90
N ASN A 302 23.08 9.26 -4.21
CA ASN A 302 21.91 8.36 -4.10
C ASN A 302 21.97 7.18 -5.09
N ARG A 303 22.76 7.28 -6.15
CA ARG A 303 23.01 6.19 -7.12
C ARG A 303 24.10 5.23 -6.70
N THR A 304 24.76 5.46 -5.58
CA THR A 304 25.84 4.64 -5.07
C THR A 304 25.38 3.72 -3.93
N ILE A 305 26.31 2.99 -3.35
CA ILE A 305 26.05 2.20 -2.13
C ILE A 305 25.54 3.07 -0.97
N ALA A 306 25.82 4.37 -0.96
CA ALA A 306 25.30 5.29 0.07
C ALA A 306 23.78 5.41 0.01
N GLY A 307 23.18 5.39 -1.18
CA GLY A 307 21.70 5.33 -1.34
C GLY A 307 21.13 4.04 -0.75
N LEU A 308 21.72 2.90 -1.08
CA LEU A 308 21.29 1.60 -0.56
C LEU A 308 21.39 1.51 0.97
N VAL A 309 22.49 2.04 1.55
CA VAL A 309 22.67 2.13 3.01
C VAL A 309 21.62 3.04 3.65
N LYS A 310 21.36 4.20 3.05
CA LYS A 310 20.31 5.12 3.52
C LYS A 310 18.95 4.43 3.55
N ASP A 311 18.54 3.80 2.44
CA ASP A 311 17.23 3.14 2.32
C ASP A 311 17.10 1.97 3.33
N TYR A 312 18.19 1.24 3.57
CA TYR A 312 18.22 0.22 4.62
C TYR A 312 17.99 0.83 6.01
N ILE A 313 18.70 1.91 6.36
CA ILE A 313 18.55 2.57 7.67
C ILE A 313 17.15 3.17 7.83
N GLN A 314 16.58 3.77 6.80
CA GLN A 314 15.21 4.30 6.80
C GLN A 314 14.20 3.20 7.13
N GLN A 315 14.29 2.03 6.48
CA GLN A 315 13.42 0.88 6.75
C GLN A 315 13.57 0.35 8.19
N ILE A 316 14.79 0.30 8.70
CA ILE A 316 15.06 -0.09 10.10
C ILE A 316 14.38 0.88 11.07
N CYS A 317 14.58 2.19 10.88
CA CYS A 317 14.00 3.22 11.75
C CYS A 317 12.46 3.17 11.76
N ALA A 318 11.85 3.04 10.58
CA ALA A 318 10.41 2.92 10.45
C ALA A 318 9.87 1.66 11.17
N SER A 319 10.49 0.51 10.93
CA SER A 319 10.09 -0.76 11.54
C SER A 319 10.13 -0.72 13.07
N ILE A 320 11.17 -0.10 13.66
CA ILE A 320 11.28 0.00 15.11
C ILE A 320 10.24 0.97 15.69
N MET A 321 10.02 2.10 15.03
CA MET A 321 9.04 3.08 15.51
C MET A 321 7.62 2.54 15.43
N ASP A 322 7.29 1.81 14.38
CA ASP A 322 5.98 1.16 14.24
C ASP A 322 5.76 0.12 15.35
N GLU A 323 6.79 -0.66 15.72
CA GLU A 323 6.73 -1.60 16.86
C GLU A 323 6.48 -0.85 18.18
N ARG A 324 7.13 0.31 18.41
CA ARG A 324 6.90 1.12 19.64
C ARG A 324 5.49 1.72 19.69
N PHE A 325 4.96 2.18 18.56
CA PHE A 325 3.58 2.65 18.51
C PHE A 325 2.57 1.53 18.67
N ASP A 326 2.87 0.33 18.17
CA ASP A 326 2.03 -0.85 18.38
C ASP A 326 1.98 -1.25 19.86
N ASP A 327 3.11 -1.19 20.59
CA ASP A 327 3.13 -1.40 22.05
C ASP A 327 2.23 -0.38 22.80
N ILE A 328 2.14 0.87 22.33
CA ILE A 328 1.23 1.88 22.91
C ILE A 328 -0.22 1.58 22.55
N LEU A 329 -0.48 1.13 21.31
CA LEU A 329 -1.82 0.78 20.85
C LEU A 329 -2.45 -0.37 21.63
N HIS A 330 -1.65 -1.25 22.21
CA HIS A 330 -2.14 -2.37 23.03
C HIS A 330 -2.42 -2.00 24.49
N GLN A 331 -2.16 -0.76 24.93
CA GLN A 331 -2.58 -0.26 26.24
C GLN A 331 -4.09 -0.02 26.27
N ALA A 332 -4.74 -0.14 27.44
CA ALA A 332 -6.20 -0.05 27.58
C ALA A 332 -6.85 1.23 27.01
N ASN A 333 -6.17 2.35 27.05
CA ASN A 333 -6.67 3.62 26.51
C ASN A 333 -5.57 4.40 25.77
N PRO A 334 -5.16 3.96 24.58
CA PRO A 334 -4.16 4.68 23.80
C PRO A 334 -4.71 6.06 23.34
N PRO A 335 -3.87 7.09 23.19
CA PRO A 335 -4.34 8.44 22.83
C PRO A 335 -4.73 8.55 21.34
N PHE A 336 -4.40 7.57 20.53
CA PHE A 336 -4.65 7.55 19.09
C PHE A 336 -5.26 6.20 18.64
N ILE A 337 -5.83 6.18 17.48
CA ILE A 337 -6.40 4.99 16.82
C ILE A 337 -5.29 4.21 16.11
N TYR A 338 -4.34 4.93 15.52
CA TYR A 338 -3.18 4.42 14.80
C TYR A 338 -2.07 5.47 14.81
N ALA A 339 -0.81 5.05 14.80
CA ALA A 339 0.33 5.94 14.61
C ALA A 339 1.44 5.21 13.83
N GLN A 340 2.26 5.99 13.12
CA GLN A 340 3.42 5.50 12.37
C GLN A 340 4.51 6.57 12.31
N ALA A 341 5.76 6.14 12.05
CA ALA A 341 6.84 7.06 11.74
C ALA A 341 7.75 6.50 10.66
N TYR A 342 8.16 7.33 9.73
CA TYR A 342 9.03 6.95 8.61
C TYR A 342 9.82 8.15 8.09
N ASP A 343 10.91 7.88 7.44
CA ASP A 343 11.67 8.86 6.68
C ASP A 343 11.40 8.67 5.18
N ASP A 344 11.12 9.77 4.49
CA ASP A 344 10.85 9.79 3.05
C ASP A 344 11.74 10.84 2.38
N ASP A 345 12.23 10.51 1.21
CA ASP A 345 12.92 11.47 0.33
C ASP A 345 12.00 12.60 -0.15
N ASN A 346 10.71 12.50 0.08
CA ASN A 346 9.74 13.53 -0.25
C ASN A 346 9.09 14.10 1.02
N PHE A 347 9.14 15.41 1.17
CA PHE A 347 8.27 16.08 2.12
C PHE A 347 6.85 16.09 1.54
N MET A 348 6.07 15.10 1.89
CA MET A 348 4.73 14.79 1.32
C MET A 348 4.76 14.73 -0.23
N ILE A 349 4.55 15.90 -0.88
CA ILE A 349 4.45 16.04 -2.34
C ILE A 349 5.71 16.62 -2.98
N ALA A 350 6.61 17.17 -2.19
CA ALA A 350 7.76 17.92 -2.70
C ALA A 350 8.98 17.02 -2.86
N LYS A 351 9.39 16.76 -4.10
CA LYS A 351 10.58 15.95 -4.42
C LYS A 351 11.91 16.65 -4.12
N SER A 352 11.89 17.91 -3.71
CA SER A 352 13.10 18.71 -3.45
C SER A 352 13.55 18.70 -1.99
N LYS A 353 12.77 18.08 -1.08
CA LYS A 353 13.03 18.05 0.36
C LYS A 353 12.56 16.73 0.90
N GLY A 354 13.34 16.08 1.77
CA GLY A 354 12.90 14.91 2.55
C GLY A 354 12.29 15.32 3.88
N ALA A 355 11.67 14.35 4.56
CA ALA A 355 11.18 14.55 5.92
C ALA A 355 11.10 13.26 6.73
N TRP A 356 11.62 13.30 7.96
CA TRP A 356 11.19 12.36 8.97
C TRP A 356 9.78 12.73 9.40
N THR A 357 8.83 11.81 9.19
CA THR A 357 7.40 12.03 9.43
C THR A 357 6.94 11.18 10.60
N VAL A 358 6.20 11.78 11.52
CA VAL A 358 5.47 11.09 12.59
C VAL A 358 4.00 11.46 12.46
N ALA A 359 3.14 10.48 12.26
CA ALA A 359 1.73 10.69 11.98
C ALA A 359 0.84 9.84 12.90
N ALA A 360 -0.32 10.37 13.26
CA ALA A 360 -1.32 9.62 14.00
C ALA A 360 -2.75 9.96 13.59
N LEU A 361 -3.60 8.97 13.65
CA LEU A 361 -5.05 9.11 13.63
C LEU A 361 -5.51 9.30 15.09
N ALA A 362 -5.76 10.56 15.48
CA ALA A 362 -6.11 10.92 16.85
C ALA A 362 -7.57 10.58 17.16
N LYS A 363 -7.84 10.24 18.42
CA LYS A 363 -9.22 10.18 18.92
C LYS A 363 -9.79 11.58 19.10
N GLU A 364 -11.08 11.73 18.90
CA GLU A 364 -11.77 13.00 19.15
C GLU A 364 -11.58 13.45 20.60
N GLY A 365 -11.14 14.70 20.79
CA GLY A 365 -10.83 15.26 22.11
C GLY A 365 -9.44 14.93 22.67
N GLU A 366 -8.65 14.05 22.00
CA GLU A 366 -7.35 13.59 22.46
C GLU A 366 -6.17 14.17 21.64
N ILE A 367 -6.38 15.31 20.96
CA ILE A 367 -5.35 15.92 20.10
C ILE A 367 -4.08 16.24 20.90
N ASP A 368 -4.22 16.86 22.08
CA ASP A 368 -3.08 17.26 22.92
C ASP A 368 -2.32 16.05 23.49
N SER A 369 -3.04 15.00 23.90
CA SER A 369 -2.42 13.75 24.41
C SER A 369 -1.75 12.98 23.27
N THR A 370 -2.38 12.93 22.10
CA THR A 370 -1.77 12.35 20.88
C THR A 370 -0.46 13.06 20.54
N LEU A 371 -0.50 14.40 20.40
CA LEU A 371 0.69 15.19 20.09
C LEU A 371 1.78 14.99 21.15
N THR A 372 1.41 15.01 22.42
CA THR A 372 2.36 14.81 23.53
C THR A 372 3.01 13.43 23.44
N THR A 373 2.26 12.38 23.14
CA THR A 373 2.79 11.01 23.05
C THR A 373 3.72 10.87 21.84
N LEU A 374 3.34 11.37 20.65
CA LEU A 374 4.20 11.34 19.45
C LEU A 374 5.52 12.07 19.69
N VAL A 375 5.45 13.27 20.28
CA VAL A 375 6.66 14.07 20.58
C VAL A 375 7.53 13.38 21.63
N LYS A 376 6.96 12.78 22.67
CA LYS A 376 7.72 12.04 23.70
C LYS A 376 8.46 10.84 23.12
N GLU A 377 7.81 10.04 22.26
CA GLU A 377 8.48 8.90 21.60
C GLU A 377 9.60 9.38 20.67
N THR A 378 9.35 10.45 19.89
CA THR A 378 10.38 11.07 19.06
C THR A 378 11.56 11.59 19.91
N GLN A 379 11.30 12.26 21.07
CA GLN A 379 12.35 12.70 21.99
C GLN A 379 13.08 11.53 22.67
N ARG A 380 12.39 10.42 22.94
CA ARG A 380 13.00 9.20 23.48
C ARG A 380 14.04 8.65 22.50
N VAL A 381 13.70 8.55 21.21
CA VAL A 381 14.63 8.14 20.17
C VAL A 381 15.78 9.13 20.02
N LYS A 382 15.49 10.43 20.03
CA LYS A 382 16.51 11.46 19.92
C LYS A 382 17.54 11.41 21.08
N GLN A 383 17.11 11.11 22.29
CA GLN A 383 17.97 11.09 23.49
C GLN A 383 18.70 9.76 23.68
N TYR A 384 18.04 8.65 23.42
CA TYR A 384 18.53 7.32 23.80
C TYR A 384 18.76 6.39 22.60
N GLY A 385 18.23 6.73 21.42
CA GLY A 385 18.28 5.86 20.23
C GLY A 385 17.41 4.61 20.36
N PHE A 386 17.70 3.65 19.54
CA PHE A 386 17.15 2.30 19.54
C PHE A 386 18.04 1.33 20.31
N THR A 387 17.45 0.31 20.90
CA THR A 387 18.18 -0.73 21.62
C THR A 387 18.78 -1.77 20.63
N PRO A 388 19.81 -2.50 21.02
CA PRO A 388 20.36 -3.59 20.18
C PRO A 388 19.33 -4.66 19.83
N SER A 389 18.38 -4.96 20.73
CA SER A 389 17.34 -5.97 20.47
C SER A 389 16.30 -5.51 19.48
N GLU A 390 15.85 -4.24 19.52
CA GLU A 390 14.98 -3.63 18.51
C GLU A 390 15.66 -3.64 17.14
N TYR A 391 16.92 -3.20 17.10
CA TYR A 391 17.71 -3.19 15.86
C TYR A 391 17.84 -4.59 15.25
N GLU A 392 18.16 -5.59 16.07
CA GLU A 392 18.32 -6.97 15.57
C GLU A 392 17.02 -7.52 14.98
N ARG A 393 15.86 -7.27 15.61
CA ARG A 393 14.55 -7.67 15.06
C ARG A 393 14.25 -6.96 13.74
N ALA A 394 14.42 -5.65 13.68
CA ALA A 394 14.21 -4.88 12.46
C ALA A 394 15.16 -5.35 11.34
N ARG A 395 16.44 -5.60 11.67
CA ARG A 395 17.46 -6.09 10.74
C ARG A 395 17.04 -7.42 10.09
N ILE A 396 16.64 -8.40 10.90
CA ILE A 396 16.25 -9.71 10.37
C ILE A 396 14.93 -9.63 9.57
N ASN A 397 13.99 -8.74 9.95
CA ASN A 397 12.77 -8.49 9.18
C ASN A 397 13.09 -7.90 7.80
N VAL A 398 13.92 -6.85 7.74
CA VAL A 398 14.34 -6.23 6.46
C VAL A 398 15.07 -7.22 5.58
N LEU A 399 16.05 -7.97 6.15
CA LEU A 399 16.77 -8.98 5.38
C LEU A 399 15.84 -10.08 4.86
N LYS A 400 14.83 -10.49 5.63
CA LYS A 400 13.84 -11.48 5.19
C LYS A 400 13.00 -11.01 4.02
N GLN A 401 12.65 -9.73 3.96
CA GLN A 401 11.95 -9.14 2.82
C GLN A 401 12.79 -9.22 1.54
N TYR A 402 14.07 -8.83 1.61
CA TYR A 402 14.98 -8.93 0.45
C TYR A 402 15.28 -10.38 0.06
N GLU A 403 15.40 -11.31 1.02
CA GLU A 403 15.51 -12.74 0.74
C GLU A 403 14.30 -13.24 -0.03
N SER A 404 13.10 -12.89 0.40
CA SER A 404 11.85 -13.27 -0.29
C SER A 404 11.81 -12.69 -1.71
N ALA A 405 12.13 -11.41 -1.88
CA ALA A 405 12.21 -10.78 -3.20
C ALA A 405 13.25 -11.45 -4.12
N TYR A 406 14.42 -11.81 -3.56
CA TYR A 406 15.44 -12.56 -4.29
C TYR A 406 14.96 -13.96 -4.70
N ASN A 407 14.27 -14.67 -3.81
CA ASN A 407 13.72 -16.00 -4.11
C ASN A 407 12.66 -15.94 -5.22
N GLU A 408 11.84 -14.88 -5.23
CA GLU A 408 10.75 -14.67 -6.20
C GLU A 408 11.18 -13.89 -7.47
N ARG A 409 12.46 -13.58 -7.65
CA ARG A 409 12.94 -12.71 -8.75
C ARG A 409 12.60 -13.17 -10.18
N ASN A 410 12.32 -14.47 -10.36
CA ASN A 410 11.88 -14.99 -11.66
C ASN A 410 10.35 -15.05 -11.82
N ASN A 411 9.62 -14.75 -10.75
CA ASN A 411 8.15 -14.73 -10.72
C ASN A 411 7.59 -13.30 -10.60
N GLN A 412 8.48 -12.30 -10.63
CA GLN A 412 8.13 -10.89 -10.50
C GLN A 412 7.33 -10.43 -11.72
N LYS A 413 6.22 -9.72 -11.49
CA LYS A 413 5.37 -9.18 -12.55
C LYS A 413 5.98 -7.93 -13.18
N ASN A 414 5.54 -7.61 -14.41
CA ASN A 414 6.02 -6.48 -15.19
C ASN A 414 5.91 -5.15 -14.42
N ASP A 415 4.77 -4.91 -13.77
CA ASP A 415 4.45 -3.65 -13.08
C ASP A 415 5.47 -3.26 -11.99
N ALA A 416 6.08 -4.23 -11.32
CA ALA A 416 7.10 -3.97 -10.32
C ALA A 416 8.39 -3.39 -10.92
N TYR A 417 8.85 -3.97 -12.04
CA TYR A 417 10.00 -3.44 -12.77
C TYR A 417 9.71 -2.08 -13.39
N VAL A 418 8.51 -1.89 -13.93
CA VAL A 418 8.11 -0.59 -14.48
C VAL A 418 8.16 0.50 -13.43
N ARG A 419 7.60 0.26 -12.22
CA ARG A 419 7.67 1.23 -11.12
C ARG A 419 9.11 1.57 -10.74
N GLU A 420 9.98 0.59 -10.68
CA GLU A 420 11.41 0.78 -10.40
C GLU A 420 12.06 1.70 -11.44
N TYR A 421 11.81 1.48 -12.73
CA TYR A 421 12.42 2.29 -13.81
C TYR A 421 11.81 3.68 -13.93
N VAL A 422 10.49 3.83 -13.70
CA VAL A 422 9.86 5.15 -13.59
C VAL A 422 10.51 5.94 -12.45
N ASN A 423 10.64 5.32 -11.27
CA ASN A 423 11.26 5.96 -10.11
C ASN A 423 12.74 6.33 -10.37
N HIS A 424 13.52 5.42 -10.96
CA HIS A 424 14.91 5.70 -11.35
C HIS A 424 15.00 6.91 -12.30
N PHE A 425 14.09 7.01 -13.26
CA PHE A 425 14.09 8.13 -14.21
C PHE A 425 13.68 9.46 -13.56
N THR A 426 12.60 9.46 -12.76
CA THR A 426 12.00 10.70 -12.22
C THR A 426 12.66 11.19 -10.93
N ASN A 427 13.17 10.30 -10.09
CA ASN A 427 13.74 10.61 -8.78
C ASN A 427 15.25 10.40 -8.67
N GLY A 428 15.85 9.67 -9.61
CA GLY A 428 17.22 9.16 -9.48
C GLY A 428 17.26 7.96 -8.56
N GLY A 429 18.44 7.49 -8.21
CA GLY A 429 18.62 6.29 -7.38
C GLY A 429 19.39 5.21 -8.12
N TYR A 430 19.38 4.01 -7.57
CA TYR A 430 20.08 2.83 -8.10
C TYR A 430 19.08 1.80 -8.61
N ILE A 431 19.46 0.99 -9.58
CA ILE A 431 18.71 -0.16 -10.12
C ILE A 431 19.69 -1.31 -10.45
N PRO A 432 20.43 -1.83 -9.49
CA PRO A 432 21.43 -2.88 -9.77
C PRO A 432 20.80 -4.28 -9.91
N GLY A 433 19.51 -4.39 -9.64
CA GLY A 433 18.73 -5.60 -9.60
C GLY A 433 18.83 -6.35 -8.27
N ILE A 434 17.79 -7.12 -7.95
CA ILE A 434 17.61 -7.76 -6.64
C ILE A 434 18.75 -8.73 -6.28
N GLU A 435 19.41 -9.37 -7.25
CA GLU A 435 20.55 -10.26 -6.98
C GLU A 435 21.72 -9.49 -6.34
N MET A 436 22.01 -8.29 -6.85
CA MET A 436 23.07 -7.44 -6.31
C MET A 436 22.61 -6.77 -5.00
N GLU A 437 21.39 -6.23 -4.96
CA GLU A 437 20.86 -5.61 -3.74
C GLU A 437 20.87 -6.56 -2.56
N TYR A 438 20.34 -7.78 -2.73
CA TYR A 438 20.33 -8.80 -1.68
C TYR A 438 21.75 -9.15 -1.20
N THR A 439 22.70 -9.28 -2.14
CA THR A 439 24.10 -9.58 -1.79
C THR A 439 24.73 -8.45 -1.00
N LEU A 440 24.59 -7.20 -1.46
CA LEU A 440 25.14 -6.03 -0.79
C LEU A 440 24.49 -5.79 0.57
N LEU A 441 23.16 -5.92 0.67
CA LEU A 441 22.44 -5.71 1.92
C LEU A 441 22.81 -6.71 3.00
N ASN A 442 23.05 -7.99 2.65
CA ASN A 442 23.57 -8.96 3.61
C ASN A 442 24.95 -8.56 4.16
N GLN A 443 25.81 -7.94 3.33
CA GLN A 443 27.11 -7.43 3.78
C GLN A 443 26.95 -6.16 4.63
N ILE A 444 26.12 -5.20 4.17
CA ILE A 444 25.82 -3.94 4.84
C ILE A 444 25.26 -4.21 6.24
N ALA A 445 24.21 -5.02 6.33
CA ALA A 445 23.52 -5.32 7.58
C ALA A 445 24.39 -5.99 8.65
N GLN A 446 25.48 -6.68 8.24
CA GLN A 446 26.46 -7.25 9.17
C GLN A 446 27.47 -6.23 9.71
N ASN A 447 27.67 -5.12 8.99
CA ASN A 447 28.72 -4.15 9.27
C ASN A 447 28.20 -2.81 9.81
N ILE A 448 26.88 -2.56 9.77
CA ILE A 448 26.28 -1.35 10.37
C ILE A 448 25.87 -1.66 11.81
N PRO A 449 26.54 -1.05 12.81
CA PRO A 449 26.12 -1.17 14.21
C PRO A 449 24.91 -0.28 14.51
N VAL A 450 24.20 -0.58 15.60
CA VAL A 450 23.03 0.18 16.04
C VAL A 450 23.35 1.68 16.29
N GLU A 451 24.58 1.98 16.70
CA GLU A 451 25.06 3.35 16.96
C GLU A 451 25.00 4.22 15.69
N GLN A 452 25.25 3.65 14.50
CA GLN A 452 25.14 4.39 13.24
C GLN A 452 23.68 4.63 12.87
N VAL A 453 22.80 3.67 13.09
CA VAL A 453 21.35 3.84 12.91
C VAL A 453 20.83 4.92 13.88
N ASN A 454 21.29 4.89 15.11
CA ASN A 454 20.96 5.89 16.14
C ASN A 454 21.44 7.30 15.75
N GLN A 455 22.66 7.41 15.25
CA GLN A 455 23.17 8.70 14.77
C GLN A 455 22.33 9.24 13.62
N TYR A 456 21.97 8.38 12.65
CA TYR A 456 21.13 8.75 11.51
C TYR A 456 19.79 9.35 11.99
N ILE A 457 19.02 8.62 12.78
CA ILE A 457 17.70 9.08 13.23
C ILE A 457 17.77 10.31 14.12
N GLN A 458 18.81 10.44 14.96
CA GLN A 458 19.03 11.61 15.77
C GLN A 458 19.31 12.87 14.95
N ASP A 459 20.01 12.72 13.82
CA ASP A 459 20.26 13.81 12.87
C ASP A 459 18.98 14.20 12.09
N MET A 460 18.11 13.22 11.75
CA MET A 460 16.82 13.48 11.08
C MET A 460 15.83 14.21 11.97
N ILE A 461 15.84 13.96 13.28
CA ILE A 461 14.99 14.67 14.26
C ILE A 461 15.62 16.03 14.59
N GLY A 462 15.42 17.00 13.69
CA GLY A 462 15.99 18.35 13.81
C GLY A 462 15.38 19.21 14.92
N GLU A 463 16.03 20.35 15.18
CA GLU A 463 15.51 21.40 16.10
C GLU A 463 14.70 22.45 15.35
N ASP A 464 14.99 22.65 14.09
CA ASP A 464 14.38 23.56 13.11
C ASP A 464 13.71 22.73 11.98
N ASN A 465 13.14 23.42 10.99
CA ASN A 465 12.49 22.77 9.84
C ASN A 465 11.28 21.89 10.20
N ILE A 466 10.59 22.24 11.28
CA ILE A 466 9.45 21.47 11.77
C ILE A 466 8.16 22.01 11.16
N VAL A 467 7.29 21.10 10.70
CA VAL A 467 5.93 21.42 10.26
C VAL A 467 4.95 20.52 10.99
N ILE A 468 3.90 21.11 11.56
CA ILE A 468 2.83 20.38 12.27
C ILE A 468 1.53 20.60 11.51
N GLY A 469 0.96 19.53 11.01
CA GLY A 469 -0.33 19.49 10.31
C GLY A 469 -1.39 18.82 11.16
N LEU A 470 -2.56 19.44 11.26
CA LEU A 470 -3.74 18.89 11.92
C LEU A 470 -4.92 19.02 10.96
N THR A 471 -5.58 17.91 10.66
CA THR A 471 -6.84 17.90 9.90
C THR A 471 -7.94 17.22 10.70
N GLY A 472 -9.19 17.57 10.41
CA GLY A 472 -10.29 16.85 11.06
C GLY A 472 -11.68 17.34 10.67
N PRO A 473 -12.73 16.72 11.26
CA PRO A 473 -14.12 17.09 10.98
C PRO A 473 -14.47 18.49 11.48
N ASP A 474 -15.14 19.30 10.64
CA ASP A 474 -15.76 20.57 11.06
C ASP A 474 -17.18 20.31 11.56
N LYS A 475 -17.27 19.84 12.79
CA LYS A 475 -18.50 19.42 13.45
C LYS A 475 -18.71 20.20 14.74
N GLU A 476 -19.97 20.60 15.01
CA GLU A 476 -20.33 21.24 16.27
C GLU A 476 -19.99 20.33 17.48
N GLY A 477 -19.39 20.92 18.51
CA GLY A 477 -18.96 20.18 19.71
C GLY A 477 -17.50 19.75 19.73
N ILE A 478 -16.84 19.58 18.56
CA ILE A 478 -15.41 19.27 18.50
C ILE A 478 -14.59 20.56 18.76
N LYS A 479 -13.72 20.49 19.76
CA LYS A 479 -12.83 21.61 20.09
C LYS A 479 -11.43 21.34 19.53
N TYR A 480 -11.01 22.16 18.59
CA TYR A 480 -9.64 22.19 18.10
C TYR A 480 -8.78 23.17 18.89
N PRO A 481 -7.50 22.87 19.14
CA PRO A 481 -6.57 23.85 19.65
C PRO A 481 -6.39 24.99 18.63
N THR A 482 -6.00 26.18 19.11
CA THR A 482 -5.46 27.20 18.21
C THR A 482 -4.04 26.81 17.76
N GLU A 483 -3.55 27.41 16.68
CA GLU A 483 -2.18 27.19 16.21
C GLU A 483 -1.16 27.48 17.32
N GLU A 484 -1.37 28.56 18.10
CA GLU A 484 -0.54 28.90 19.27
C GLU A 484 -0.59 27.82 20.37
N ASN A 485 -1.78 27.28 20.67
CA ASN A 485 -1.92 26.24 21.68
C ASN A 485 -1.27 24.93 21.24
N LEU A 486 -1.44 24.55 19.96
CA LEU A 486 -0.80 23.36 19.40
C LEU A 486 0.73 23.48 19.46
N LEU A 487 1.28 24.63 19.07
CA LEU A 487 2.70 24.92 19.20
C LEU A 487 3.18 24.85 20.66
N ARG A 488 2.42 25.40 21.58
CA ARG A 488 2.75 25.38 23.03
C ARG A 488 2.76 23.95 23.58
N THR A 489 1.78 23.11 23.21
CA THR A 489 1.74 21.69 23.57
C THR A 489 2.97 20.96 23.02
N PHE A 490 3.32 21.20 21.74
CA PHE A 490 4.51 20.63 21.11
C PHE A 490 5.79 21.01 21.85
N LEU A 491 6.03 22.31 22.09
CA LEU A 491 7.24 22.80 22.77
C LEU A 491 7.34 22.29 24.22
N LYS A 492 6.20 22.20 24.91
CA LYS A 492 6.15 21.63 26.26
C LYS A 492 6.48 20.13 26.24
N ALA A 493 5.91 19.39 25.33
CA ALA A 493 6.16 17.94 25.19
C ALA A 493 7.65 17.64 24.91
N ARG A 494 8.32 18.47 24.09
CA ARG A 494 9.76 18.34 23.81
C ARG A 494 10.65 18.52 25.05
N GLN A 495 10.18 19.25 26.07
CA GLN A 495 10.90 19.48 27.32
C GLN A 495 10.56 18.47 28.41
N MET A 496 9.58 17.59 28.19
CA MET A 496 9.22 16.58 29.17
C MET A 496 10.34 15.54 29.31
N PRO A 497 10.65 15.12 30.53
CA PRO A 497 11.58 14.00 30.70
C PRO A 497 11.03 12.73 30.09
N VAL A 498 11.90 11.97 29.43
CA VAL A 498 11.62 10.66 28.89
C VAL A 498 12.61 9.64 29.41
N GLU A 499 12.11 8.42 29.65
CA GLU A 499 12.97 7.31 30.08
C GLU A 499 13.43 6.50 28.84
N PRO A 500 14.59 5.82 28.91
CA PRO A 500 14.98 4.85 27.88
C PRO A 500 13.86 3.84 27.62
N TYR A 501 13.72 3.43 26.38
CA TYR A 501 12.76 2.37 26.04
C TYR A 501 13.16 1.07 26.73
N LYS A 502 12.19 0.40 27.31
CA LYS A 502 12.37 -0.89 28.01
C LYS A 502 11.40 -1.90 27.43
N GLU A 503 11.89 -3.03 27.07
CA GLU A 503 11.10 -4.15 26.60
C GLU A 503 11.46 -5.44 27.31
N THR A 504 10.51 -6.36 27.33
CA THR A 504 10.73 -7.78 27.69
C THR A 504 10.43 -8.59 26.44
N VAL A 505 11.39 -9.37 25.96
CA VAL A 505 11.19 -10.30 24.86
C VAL A 505 11.27 -11.73 25.38
N SER A 506 10.23 -12.50 25.18
CA SER A 506 10.24 -13.92 25.55
C SER A 506 10.96 -14.76 24.50
N ASN A 507 11.93 -15.56 24.95
CA ASN A 507 12.65 -16.52 24.11
C ASN A 507 12.08 -17.94 24.22
N GLU A 508 10.95 -18.12 24.87
CA GLU A 508 10.30 -19.42 25.00
C GLU A 508 9.91 -20.00 23.64
N PRO A 509 9.92 -21.34 23.48
CA PRO A 509 9.32 -21.98 22.30
C PRO A 509 7.82 -21.65 22.20
N LEU A 510 7.29 -21.47 20.98
CA LEU A 510 5.86 -21.26 20.76
C LEU A 510 5.02 -22.40 21.37
N VAL A 511 5.45 -23.65 21.18
CA VAL A 511 4.85 -24.83 21.78
C VAL A 511 5.88 -25.46 22.74
N PRO A 512 5.86 -25.09 24.04
CA PRO A 512 6.85 -25.58 25.01
C PRO A 512 6.83 -27.10 25.18
N THR A 513 5.65 -27.71 25.14
CA THR A 513 5.47 -29.15 25.21
C THR A 513 4.84 -29.66 23.93
N LEU A 514 5.64 -30.40 23.15
CA LEU A 514 5.15 -30.96 21.90
C LEU A 514 4.10 -32.06 22.19
N PRO A 515 2.96 -32.09 21.47
CA PRO A 515 2.00 -33.16 21.59
C PRO A 515 2.61 -34.48 21.07
N THR A 516 2.15 -35.62 21.59
CA THR A 516 2.56 -36.91 21.03
C THR A 516 2.02 -37.05 19.61
N PRO A 517 2.90 -37.31 18.61
CA PRO A 517 2.46 -37.35 17.21
C PRO A 517 1.31 -38.36 16.97
N GLY A 518 0.33 -37.96 16.17
CA GLY A 518 -0.65 -38.84 15.60
C GLY A 518 -0.11 -39.54 14.34
N GLN A 519 -0.99 -40.12 13.54
CA GLN A 519 -0.60 -40.87 12.35
C GLN A 519 -1.41 -40.48 11.12
N ILE A 520 -0.81 -40.60 9.93
CA ILE A 520 -1.53 -40.63 8.67
C ILE A 520 -2.01 -42.03 8.44
N THR A 521 -3.32 -42.25 8.44
CA THR A 521 -3.99 -43.57 8.33
C THR A 521 -4.26 -43.97 6.88
N GLU A 522 -4.43 -42.98 6.00
CA GLU A 522 -4.68 -43.20 4.57
C GLU A 522 -3.96 -42.14 3.71
N THR A 523 -3.46 -42.55 2.56
CA THR A 523 -2.87 -41.67 1.55
C THR A 523 -3.48 -41.96 0.19
N LYS A 524 -4.09 -40.92 -0.44
CA LYS A 524 -4.61 -40.99 -1.82
C LYS A 524 -3.85 -40.02 -2.71
N THR A 525 -3.18 -40.56 -3.73
CA THR A 525 -2.45 -39.78 -4.74
C THR A 525 -3.28 -39.62 -6.02
N GLY A 526 -2.87 -38.74 -6.92
CA GLY A 526 -3.52 -38.55 -8.23
C GLY A 526 -4.97 -38.05 -8.15
N GLN A 527 -5.32 -37.36 -7.07
CA GLN A 527 -6.62 -36.71 -6.92
C GLN A 527 -6.75 -35.51 -7.90
N PRO A 528 -7.93 -34.92 -8.05
CA PRO A 528 -8.10 -33.75 -8.93
C PRO A 528 -6.99 -32.72 -8.78
N PHE A 529 -6.57 -32.12 -9.89
CA PHE A 529 -5.42 -31.19 -9.98
C PHE A 529 -4.06 -31.80 -9.59
N GLY A 530 -3.92 -33.13 -9.52
CA GLY A 530 -2.70 -33.83 -9.10
C GLY A 530 -2.40 -33.70 -7.60
N ALA A 531 -3.41 -33.48 -6.79
CA ALA A 531 -3.25 -33.36 -5.33
C ALA A 531 -3.01 -34.73 -4.68
N THR A 532 -2.40 -34.72 -3.49
CA THR A 532 -2.32 -35.84 -2.55
C THR A 532 -3.20 -35.56 -1.34
N VAL A 533 -4.02 -36.52 -0.95
CA VAL A 533 -4.91 -36.39 0.21
C VAL A 533 -4.50 -37.36 1.30
N PHE A 534 -4.28 -36.85 2.50
CA PHE A 534 -4.08 -37.64 3.72
C PHE A 534 -5.35 -37.66 4.56
N THR A 535 -5.66 -38.81 5.16
CA THR A 535 -6.60 -38.94 6.26
C THR A 535 -5.80 -39.20 7.53
N LEU A 536 -6.04 -38.42 8.58
CA LEU A 536 -5.29 -38.49 9.83
C LEU A 536 -6.02 -39.40 10.85
N SER A 537 -5.30 -39.85 11.88
CA SER A 537 -5.84 -40.69 12.96
C SER A 537 -6.98 -40.05 13.74
N ASN A 538 -7.06 -38.74 13.79
CA ASN A 538 -8.16 -37.95 14.36
C ASN A 538 -9.30 -37.64 13.36
N GLY A 539 -9.24 -38.20 12.14
CA GLY A 539 -10.26 -38.06 11.10
C GLY A 539 -10.13 -36.82 10.21
N ILE A 540 -9.21 -35.88 10.51
CA ILE A 540 -8.95 -34.67 9.71
C ILE A 540 -8.40 -35.06 8.34
N LYS A 541 -8.82 -34.32 7.30
CA LYS A 541 -8.29 -34.46 5.94
C LYS A 541 -7.30 -33.34 5.63
N VAL A 542 -6.19 -33.74 4.98
CA VAL A 542 -5.17 -32.79 4.51
C VAL A 542 -4.96 -32.98 3.03
N VAL A 543 -5.13 -31.91 2.26
CA VAL A 543 -4.92 -31.86 0.81
C VAL A 543 -3.62 -31.13 0.53
N LEU A 544 -2.72 -31.78 -0.19
CA LEU A 544 -1.43 -31.20 -0.58
C LEU A 544 -1.37 -31.03 -2.09
N LYS A 545 -1.17 -29.81 -2.55
CA LYS A 545 -0.97 -29.46 -3.97
C LYS A 545 0.37 -28.77 -4.16
N PRO A 546 1.46 -29.51 -4.45
CA PRO A 546 2.72 -28.92 -4.86
C PRO A 546 2.56 -28.10 -6.14
N THR A 547 3.14 -26.91 -6.16
CA THR A 547 3.20 -26.02 -7.34
C THR A 547 4.54 -25.31 -7.39
N GLU A 548 4.92 -24.80 -8.57
CA GLU A 548 6.13 -24.03 -8.80
C GLU A 548 5.86 -22.55 -9.11
N PHE A 549 4.60 -22.08 -8.91
CA PHE A 549 4.21 -20.70 -9.23
C PHE A 549 4.96 -19.66 -8.40
N LYS A 550 5.22 -19.99 -7.14
CA LYS A 550 6.08 -19.20 -6.24
C LYS A 550 7.03 -20.13 -5.49
N LYS A 551 8.26 -19.69 -5.30
CA LYS A 551 9.30 -20.50 -4.64
C LYS A 551 9.33 -20.30 -3.12
N ASP A 552 8.93 -19.14 -2.66
CA ASP A 552 9.01 -18.70 -1.26
C ASP A 552 7.62 -18.57 -0.61
N GLU A 553 6.65 -19.37 -1.08
CA GLU A 553 5.29 -19.30 -0.55
C GLU A 553 4.60 -20.67 -0.54
N ILE A 554 3.97 -20.96 0.59
CA ILE A 554 2.99 -22.03 0.78
C ILE A 554 1.76 -21.37 1.38
N ILE A 555 0.63 -21.46 0.69
CA ILE A 555 -0.67 -20.99 1.18
C ILE A 555 -1.37 -22.16 1.82
N MET A 556 -1.95 -21.97 3.00
CA MET A 556 -2.79 -22.92 3.70
C MET A 556 -4.18 -22.31 3.91
N THR A 557 -5.20 -23.06 3.52
CA THR A 557 -6.58 -22.77 3.87
C THR A 557 -7.20 -23.99 4.55
N ALA A 558 -7.95 -23.78 5.61
CA ALA A 558 -8.74 -24.85 6.19
C ALA A 558 -10.17 -24.35 6.39
N THR A 559 -11.16 -25.15 6.01
CA THR A 559 -12.57 -24.79 6.07
C THR A 559 -13.37 -25.90 6.69
N SER A 560 -14.28 -25.54 7.60
CA SER A 560 -15.31 -26.39 8.19
C SER A 560 -16.68 -25.77 7.93
N PRO A 561 -17.73 -26.56 7.61
CA PRO A 561 -19.09 -26.05 7.52
C PRO A 561 -19.62 -25.64 8.88
N GLY A 562 -20.39 -24.54 8.93
CA GLY A 562 -20.97 -24.00 10.19
C GLY A 562 -21.31 -22.52 10.06
N GLY A 563 -20.45 -21.66 10.56
CA GLY A 563 -20.47 -20.23 10.35
C GLY A 563 -21.36 -19.42 11.31
N SER A 564 -21.43 -18.12 11.04
CA SER A 564 -22.13 -17.14 11.88
C SER A 564 -23.64 -17.36 11.94
N THR A 565 -24.21 -18.07 10.96
CA THR A 565 -25.64 -18.42 10.94
C THR A 565 -26.07 -19.44 12.02
N LEU A 566 -25.12 -20.06 12.71
CA LEU A 566 -25.38 -20.90 13.87
C LEU A 566 -25.74 -20.11 15.15
N PHE A 567 -25.46 -18.81 15.15
CA PHE A 567 -25.74 -17.92 16.27
C PHE A 567 -27.06 -17.18 16.06
N GLY A 568 -27.85 -17.02 17.12
CA GLY A 568 -29.14 -16.34 17.07
C GLY A 568 -29.02 -14.82 17.17
N THR A 569 -30.14 -14.11 17.08
CA THR A 569 -30.25 -12.65 17.06
C THR A 569 -29.55 -11.93 18.22
N LYS A 570 -29.46 -12.54 19.39
CA LYS A 570 -28.82 -11.98 20.59
C LYS A 570 -27.28 -11.83 20.45
N ASP A 571 -26.67 -12.58 19.53
CA ASP A 571 -25.23 -12.59 19.33
C ASP A 571 -24.81 -11.73 18.10
N ILE A 572 -25.74 -11.08 17.41
CA ILE A 572 -25.44 -10.35 16.17
C ILE A 572 -24.41 -9.23 16.37
N ASP A 573 -24.49 -8.46 17.46
CA ASP A 573 -23.53 -7.40 17.73
C ASP A 573 -22.14 -7.97 18.04
N ASN A 574 -22.05 -9.11 18.75
CA ASN A 574 -20.81 -9.85 18.93
C ASN A 574 -20.20 -10.31 17.60
N LEU A 575 -21.05 -10.77 16.65
CA LEU A 575 -20.60 -11.23 15.33
C LEU A 575 -20.01 -10.10 14.48
N LYS A 576 -20.44 -8.84 14.66
CA LYS A 576 -19.90 -7.69 13.92
C LYS A 576 -18.42 -7.42 14.18
N VAL A 577 -17.91 -7.84 15.34
CA VAL A 577 -16.51 -7.65 15.75
C VAL A 577 -15.79 -8.99 15.98
N PHE A 578 -16.44 -10.11 15.73
CA PHE A 578 -15.94 -11.44 16.06
C PHE A 578 -14.53 -11.66 15.49
N ASN A 579 -14.36 -11.45 14.19
CA ASN A 579 -13.10 -11.72 13.50
C ASN A 579 -11.97 -10.79 13.95
N ASP A 580 -12.29 -9.57 14.40
CA ASP A 580 -11.29 -8.60 14.88
C ASP A 580 -10.83 -8.91 16.32
N VAL A 581 -11.64 -9.66 17.08
CA VAL A 581 -11.47 -9.80 18.53
C VAL A 581 -10.93 -11.17 18.95
N ILE A 582 -11.22 -12.24 18.21
CA ILE A 582 -10.94 -13.61 18.64
C ILE A 582 -9.46 -13.96 18.81
N GLU A 583 -8.54 -13.18 18.26
CA GLU A 583 -7.09 -13.38 18.35
C GLU A 583 -6.36 -12.18 18.97
N ILE A 584 -7.08 -11.16 19.43
CA ILE A 584 -6.51 -9.93 19.96
C ILE A 584 -5.65 -10.15 21.21
N GLY A 585 -5.93 -11.19 21.98
CA GLY A 585 -5.16 -11.55 23.18
C GLY A 585 -3.84 -12.28 22.92
N GLY A 586 -3.59 -12.70 21.66
CA GLY A 586 -2.44 -13.53 21.31
C GLY A 586 -2.70 -15.02 21.50
N LEU A 587 -1.64 -15.82 21.55
CA LEU A 587 -1.70 -17.29 21.58
C LEU A 587 -0.73 -17.88 22.63
N GLY A 588 -1.16 -18.95 23.30
CA GLY A 588 -0.33 -19.64 24.30
C GLY A 588 0.12 -18.72 25.43
N ASN A 589 1.44 -18.61 25.63
CA ASN A 589 2.04 -17.73 26.64
C ASN A 589 2.34 -16.32 26.10
N PHE A 590 2.06 -16.05 24.82
CA PHE A 590 2.43 -14.81 24.16
C PHE A 590 1.24 -13.88 24.01
N SER A 591 1.38 -12.62 24.42
CA SER A 591 0.49 -11.54 24.00
C SER A 591 0.60 -11.33 22.47
N ALA A 592 -0.28 -10.55 21.87
CA ALA A 592 -0.19 -10.25 20.44
C ALA A 592 1.15 -9.57 20.10
N THR A 593 1.60 -8.62 20.92
CA THR A 593 2.89 -7.91 20.74
C THR A 593 4.08 -8.84 20.96
N ASP A 594 4.08 -9.69 22.00
CA ASP A 594 5.15 -10.67 22.22
C ASP A 594 5.24 -11.68 21.08
N LEU A 595 4.07 -12.12 20.57
CA LEU A 595 4.01 -13.04 19.42
C LEU A 595 4.60 -12.39 18.17
N SER A 596 4.26 -11.14 17.87
CA SER A 596 4.84 -10.38 16.76
C SER A 596 6.36 -10.30 16.86
N LYS A 597 6.89 -9.93 18.05
CA LYS A 597 8.33 -9.89 18.31
C LYS A 597 8.98 -11.26 18.16
N ARG A 598 8.31 -12.33 18.59
CA ARG A 598 8.79 -13.72 18.48
C ARG A 598 8.84 -14.24 17.04
N LEU A 599 7.98 -13.70 16.15
CA LEU A 599 7.92 -14.06 14.74
C LEU A 599 8.85 -13.20 13.85
N ALA A 600 9.62 -12.28 14.44
CA ALA A 600 10.56 -11.47 13.67
C ALA A 600 11.50 -12.35 12.81
N GLY A 601 11.74 -11.94 11.56
CA GLY A 601 12.53 -12.66 10.58
C GLY A 601 11.84 -13.89 9.95
N LYS A 602 10.56 -14.11 10.22
CA LYS A 602 9.78 -15.19 9.64
C LYS A 602 8.73 -14.65 8.66
N LYS A 603 8.61 -15.32 7.54
CA LYS A 603 7.49 -15.11 6.60
C LYS A 603 6.40 -16.13 6.91
N VAL A 604 5.56 -15.81 7.88
CA VAL A 604 4.49 -16.70 8.36
C VAL A 604 3.31 -15.90 8.87
N SER A 605 2.10 -16.39 8.59
CA SER A 605 0.85 -15.89 9.18
C SER A 605 -0.14 -17.03 9.38
N CYS A 606 -1.01 -16.88 10.37
CA CYS A 606 -2.15 -17.77 10.60
C CYS A 606 -3.26 -16.94 11.26
N ALA A 607 -4.46 -16.98 10.70
CA ALA A 607 -5.62 -16.26 11.23
C ALA A 607 -6.89 -17.11 11.13
N LEU A 608 -7.73 -17.02 12.14
CA LEU A 608 -9.06 -17.61 12.18
C LEU A 608 -10.09 -16.61 11.66
N SER A 609 -11.13 -17.09 10.98
CA SER A 609 -12.27 -16.26 10.61
C SER A 609 -13.57 -17.04 10.57
N LEU A 610 -14.66 -16.38 10.94
CA LEU A 610 -16.03 -16.90 10.88
C LEU A 610 -16.73 -16.23 9.71
N SER A 611 -17.05 -17.02 8.69
CA SER A 611 -17.90 -16.59 7.58
C SER A 611 -19.37 -16.85 7.89
N GLN A 612 -20.24 -16.59 6.90
CA GLN A 612 -21.67 -16.79 7.08
C GLN A 612 -22.04 -18.27 7.32
N ASP A 613 -21.40 -19.19 6.61
CA ASP A 613 -21.71 -20.62 6.56
C ASP A 613 -20.49 -21.53 6.84
N SER A 614 -19.37 -20.95 7.22
CA SER A 614 -18.13 -21.71 7.47
C SER A 614 -17.25 -21.07 8.54
N GLU A 615 -16.46 -21.90 9.20
CA GLU A 615 -15.27 -21.56 9.96
C GLU A 615 -14.04 -21.72 9.07
N ASN A 616 -13.13 -20.76 9.11
CA ASN A 616 -11.96 -20.76 8.26
C ASN A 616 -10.68 -20.52 9.05
N VAL A 617 -9.61 -21.17 8.60
CA VAL A 617 -8.22 -20.88 9.02
C VAL A 617 -7.44 -20.55 7.77
N ASN A 618 -6.86 -19.35 7.70
CA ASN A 618 -6.04 -18.91 6.61
C ASN A 618 -4.60 -18.76 7.09
N GLY A 619 -3.66 -19.37 6.38
CA GLY A 619 -2.26 -19.29 6.73
C GLY A 619 -1.36 -19.19 5.52
N MET A 620 -0.17 -18.68 5.74
CA MET A 620 0.88 -18.59 4.74
C MET A 620 2.23 -18.80 5.42
N ALA A 621 3.16 -19.45 4.74
CA ALA A 621 4.54 -19.50 5.19
C ALA A 621 5.51 -19.60 4.01
N ALA A 622 6.75 -19.09 4.19
CA ALA A 622 7.86 -19.56 3.40
C ALA A 622 8.14 -21.05 3.72
N PRO A 623 8.72 -21.83 2.79
CA PRO A 623 9.11 -23.22 3.08
C PRO A 623 10.01 -23.36 4.31
N SER A 624 10.89 -22.39 4.57
CA SER A 624 11.77 -22.34 5.76
C SER A 624 10.99 -22.15 7.07
N ASP A 625 9.82 -21.55 7.03
CA ASP A 625 9.01 -21.17 8.20
C ASP A 625 7.80 -22.09 8.40
N LEU A 626 7.71 -23.16 7.62
CA LEU A 626 6.59 -24.10 7.62
C LEU A 626 6.30 -24.68 9.02
N ARG A 627 7.32 -25.02 9.79
CA ARG A 627 7.16 -25.48 11.18
C ARG A 627 6.39 -24.45 12.02
N THR A 628 6.78 -23.20 11.91
CA THR A 628 6.12 -22.11 12.67
C THR A 628 4.64 -21.97 12.30
N LEU A 629 4.28 -22.15 11.01
CA LEU A 629 2.89 -22.18 10.60
C LEU A 629 2.10 -23.27 11.32
N PHE A 630 2.64 -24.48 11.41
CA PHE A 630 1.99 -25.58 12.13
C PHE A 630 1.88 -25.33 13.64
N GLU A 631 2.89 -24.71 14.26
CA GLU A 631 2.85 -24.29 15.66
C GLU A 631 1.74 -23.26 15.90
N LEU A 632 1.58 -22.26 15.02
CA LEU A 632 0.51 -21.27 15.09
C LEU A 632 -0.87 -21.92 14.93
N ILE A 633 -1.06 -22.78 13.91
CA ILE A 633 -2.32 -23.52 13.73
C ILE A 633 -2.66 -24.30 15.01
N TYR A 634 -1.70 -25.04 15.57
CA TYR A 634 -1.91 -25.82 16.78
C TYR A 634 -2.35 -24.96 17.96
N LEU A 635 -1.67 -23.84 18.20
CA LEU A 635 -2.00 -22.89 19.27
C LEU A 635 -3.37 -22.23 19.05
N SER A 636 -3.72 -21.90 17.82
CA SER A 636 -5.02 -21.31 17.50
C SER A 636 -6.20 -22.23 17.88
N PHE A 637 -6.05 -23.55 17.80
CA PHE A 637 -7.07 -24.48 18.24
C PHE A 637 -7.00 -24.83 19.73
N THR A 638 -5.80 -24.83 20.33
CA THR A 638 -5.60 -25.44 21.65
C THR A 638 -5.34 -24.42 22.77
N ALA A 639 -4.83 -23.24 22.45
CA ALA A 639 -4.36 -22.30 23.44
C ALA A 639 -4.67 -20.82 23.09
N PRO A 640 -5.95 -20.47 22.81
CA PRO A 640 -6.34 -19.08 22.65
C PRO A 640 -6.15 -18.32 23.96
N ARG A 641 -5.67 -17.08 23.88
CA ARG A 641 -5.46 -16.24 25.03
C ARG A 641 -6.51 -15.13 25.11
N MET A 642 -7.01 -14.83 26.30
CA MET A 642 -7.80 -13.62 26.58
C MET A 642 -6.90 -12.53 27.12
N ASP A 643 -7.16 -11.28 26.68
CA ASP A 643 -6.46 -10.08 27.14
C ASP A 643 -7.47 -8.93 27.23
N GLU A 644 -7.90 -8.62 28.44
CA GLU A 644 -8.89 -7.57 28.71
C GLU A 644 -8.37 -6.17 28.38
N GLU A 645 -7.07 -5.94 28.51
CA GLU A 645 -6.45 -4.66 28.21
C GLU A 645 -6.40 -4.42 26.68
N ALA A 646 -5.99 -5.43 25.92
CA ALA A 646 -6.01 -5.40 24.46
C ALA A 646 -7.44 -5.22 23.91
N TYR A 647 -8.44 -5.89 24.53
CA TYR A 647 -9.84 -5.69 24.14
C TYR A 647 -10.34 -4.27 24.47
N ALA A 648 -10.04 -3.74 25.64
CA ALA A 648 -10.40 -2.35 26.00
C ALA A 648 -9.79 -1.34 25.03
N SER A 649 -8.55 -1.57 24.63
CA SER A 649 -7.90 -0.79 23.57
C SER A 649 -8.66 -0.86 22.24
N PHE A 650 -8.97 -2.08 21.77
CA PHE A 650 -9.75 -2.29 20.55
C PHE A 650 -11.10 -1.55 20.61
N GLU A 651 -11.86 -1.73 21.70
CA GLU A 651 -13.16 -1.10 21.88
C GLU A 651 -13.08 0.42 21.80
N THR A 652 -12.14 1.05 22.54
CA THR A 652 -12.01 2.52 22.57
C THR A 652 -11.56 3.09 21.24
N ARG A 653 -10.64 2.42 20.53
CA ARG A 653 -10.17 2.84 19.21
C ARG A 653 -11.25 2.67 18.15
N THR A 654 -11.96 1.53 18.14
CA THR A 654 -13.02 1.26 17.17
C THR A 654 -14.20 2.20 17.36
N LYS A 655 -14.65 2.44 18.60
CA LYS A 655 -15.67 3.46 18.87
C LYS A 655 -15.28 4.84 18.35
N ALA A 656 -14.04 5.26 18.58
CA ALA A 656 -13.53 6.55 18.12
C ALA A 656 -13.50 6.62 16.57
N GLN A 657 -13.07 5.56 15.90
CA GLN A 657 -13.06 5.48 14.44
C GLN A 657 -14.47 5.57 13.85
N LEU A 658 -15.45 4.90 14.47
CA LEU A 658 -16.83 4.89 14.01
C LEU A 658 -17.59 6.20 14.26
N GLN A 659 -17.14 7.01 15.22
CA GLN A 659 -17.88 8.17 15.74
C GLN A 659 -18.27 9.20 14.70
N ASN A 660 -17.42 9.42 13.72
CA ASN A 660 -17.60 10.44 12.68
C ASN A 660 -17.76 9.85 11.27
N MET A 661 -17.84 8.52 11.14
CA MET A 661 -17.98 7.88 9.82
C MET A 661 -19.19 8.40 9.04
N GLU A 662 -20.27 8.73 9.75
CA GLU A 662 -21.52 9.23 9.12
C GLU A 662 -21.38 10.63 8.53
N LEU A 663 -20.28 11.35 8.79
CA LEU A 663 -20.00 12.63 8.12
C LEU A 663 -19.67 12.40 6.63
N ASN A 664 -19.06 11.27 6.31
CA ASN A 664 -18.79 10.90 4.92
C ASN A 664 -20.11 10.57 4.18
N PRO A 665 -20.43 11.27 3.09
CA PRO A 665 -21.66 11.03 2.33
C PRO A 665 -21.80 9.60 1.78
N MET A 666 -20.68 8.96 1.43
CA MET A 666 -20.70 7.59 0.89
C MET A 666 -21.08 6.54 1.94
N VAL A 667 -20.79 6.77 3.21
CA VAL A 667 -21.26 5.90 4.30
C VAL A 667 -22.80 5.94 4.39
N ALA A 668 -23.41 7.13 4.31
CA ALA A 668 -24.87 7.25 4.29
C ALA A 668 -25.49 6.59 3.05
N PHE A 669 -24.85 6.68 1.88
CA PHE A 669 -25.28 5.98 0.68
C PHE A 669 -25.23 4.46 0.87
N SER A 670 -24.12 3.91 1.38
CA SER A 670 -23.95 2.47 1.65
C SER A 670 -24.97 1.95 2.66
N ASP A 671 -25.21 2.69 3.76
CA ASP A 671 -26.24 2.34 4.75
C ASP A 671 -27.64 2.30 4.11
N SER A 672 -27.97 3.31 3.27
CA SER A 672 -29.24 3.40 2.56
C SER A 672 -29.40 2.27 1.53
N LEU A 673 -28.35 1.93 0.80
CA LEU A 673 -28.33 0.81 -0.15
C LEU A 673 -28.50 -0.52 0.56
N SER A 674 -27.75 -0.79 1.63
CA SER A 674 -27.90 -2.01 2.43
C SER A 674 -29.35 -2.18 2.96
N LYS A 675 -29.91 -1.10 3.48
CA LYS A 675 -31.32 -1.09 3.92
C LYS A 675 -32.30 -1.32 2.78
N ALA A 676 -32.04 -0.78 1.59
CA ALA A 676 -32.86 -1.00 0.40
C ALA A 676 -32.82 -2.47 -0.02
N VAL A 677 -31.66 -3.10 0.02
CA VAL A 677 -31.44 -4.49 -0.41
C VAL A 677 -31.96 -5.51 0.60
N TYR A 678 -31.64 -5.35 1.88
CA TYR A 678 -31.86 -6.34 2.93
C TYR A 678 -32.97 -5.96 3.93
N GLY A 679 -33.56 -4.78 3.80
CA GLY A 679 -34.51 -4.27 4.79
C GLY A 679 -33.84 -3.88 6.10
N ASP A 680 -34.57 -4.06 7.20
CA ASP A 680 -34.06 -3.83 8.56
C ASP A 680 -33.40 -5.08 9.15
N ASN A 681 -32.75 -5.92 8.30
CA ASN A 681 -32.06 -7.13 8.78
C ASN A 681 -30.80 -6.72 9.56
N PRO A 682 -30.70 -7.02 10.85
CA PRO A 682 -29.57 -6.59 11.68
C PRO A 682 -28.24 -7.26 11.29
N ARG A 683 -28.27 -8.42 10.61
CA ARG A 683 -27.05 -9.08 10.09
C ARG A 683 -26.44 -8.35 8.90
N ALA A 684 -27.22 -7.51 8.21
CA ALA A 684 -26.76 -6.71 7.08
C ALA A 684 -26.42 -5.25 7.47
N SER A 685 -26.54 -4.91 8.77
CA SER A 685 -26.19 -3.59 9.27
C SER A 685 -24.71 -3.50 9.64
N ARG A 686 -24.05 -2.37 9.32
CA ARG A 686 -22.68 -2.13 9.77
C ARG A 686 -22.58 -1.93 11.28
N LEU A 687 -21.39 -2.11 11.83
CA LEU A 687 -21.04 -1.79 13.20
C LEU A 687 -21.20 -0.29 13.47
N ARG A 688 -21.74 0.06 14.66
CA ARG A 688 -21.95 1.42 15.14
C ARG A 688 -21.42 1.56 16.58
N PRO A 689 -21.07 2.77 17.04
CA PRO A 689 -20.57 2.98 18.41
C PRO A 689 -21.51 2.44 19.50
N GLN A 690 -22.83 2.57 19.33
CA GLN A 690 -23.82 2.08 20.29
C GLN A 690 -23.92 0.56 20.35
N ASP A 691 -23.51 -0.19 19.33
CA ASP A 691 -23.55 -1.66 19.34
C ASP A 691 -22.64 -2.24 20.44
N PHE A 692 -21.60 -1.49 20.83
CA PHE A 692 -20.69 -1.87 21.92
C PHE A 692 -21.37 -1.94 23.31
N GLU A 693 -22.59 -1.43 23.47
CA GLU A 693 -23.38 -1.62 24.69
C GLU A 693 -23.84 -3.08 24.87
N HIS A 694 -23.86 -3.85 23.76
CA HIS A 694 -24.31 -5.24 23.72
C HIS A 694 -23.19 -6.23 23.40
N ILE A 695 -21.99 -5.76 23.03
CA ILE A 695 -20.83 -6.60 22.73
C ILE A 695 -20.17 -7.05 24.02
N SER A 696 -19.87 -8.35 24.10
CA SER A 696 -19.24 -8.97 25.27
C SER A 696 -18.03 -9.80 24.87
N TYR A 697 -16.83 -9.37 25.26
CA TYR A 697 -15.59 -10.11 24.99
C TYR A 697 -15.60 -11.55 25.54
N PRO A 698 -16.04 -11.81 26.76
CA PRO A 698 -16.19 -13.19 27.25
C PRO A 698 -17.13 -14.02 26.36
N ARG A 699 -18.25 -13.43 25.89
CA ARG A 699 -19.18 -14.15 25.00
C ARG A 699 -18.55 -14.43 23.64
N ILE A 700 -17.79 -13.51 23.06
CA ILE A 700 -17.06 -13.73 21.80
C ILE A 700 -16.07 -14.89 21.97
N MET A 701 -15.35 -14.97 23.08
CA MET A 701 -14.40 -16.05 23.34
C MET A 701 -15.09 -17.41 23.60
N GLU A 702 -16.31 -17.42 24.17
CA GLU A 702 -17.16 -18.62 24.21
C GLU A 702 -17.56 -19.03 22.78
N MET A 703 -18.04 -18.09 21.95
CA MET A 703 -18.41 -18.36 20.55
C MET A 703 -17.21 -18.90 19.76
N ARG A 704 -16.02 -18.33 19.96
CA ARG A 704 -14.77 -18.85 19.38
C ARG A 704 -14.52 -20.31 19.82
N LYS A 705 -14.67 -20.61 21.09
CA LYS A 705 -14.53 -21.98 21.61
C LYS A 705 -15.55 -22.90 20.98
N GLU A 706 -16.81 -22.49 20.83
CA GLU A 706 -17.86 -23.28 20.18
C GLU A 706 -17.52 -23.67 18.75
N ARG A 707 -16.78 -22.77 17.99
CA ARG A 707 -16.49 -22.96 16.55
C ARG A 707 -15.11 -23.55 16.27
N PHE A 708 -14.10 -23.26 17.11
CA PHE A 708 -12.71 -23.61 16.83
C PHE A 708 -12.06 -24.57 17.85
N SER A 709 -12.78 -25.12 18.82
CA SER A 709 -12.20 -26.10 19.73
C SER A 709 -12.30 -27.56 19.23
N ASP A 710 -12.99 -27.80 18.13
CA ASP A 710 -13.13 -29.10 17.46
C ASP A 710 -12.74 -29.00 16.00
N ALA A 711 -11.66 -29.67 15.61
CA ALA A 711 -11.14 -29.66 14.24
C ALA A 711 -11.76 -30.71 13.31
N SER A 712 -12.77 -31.46 13.74
CA SER A 712 -13.36 -32.61 13.02
C SER A 712 -13.90 -32.27 11.64
N GLY A 713 -14.48 -31.07 11.47
CA GLY A 713 -15.06 -30.59 10.22
C GLY A 713 -14.06 -29.98 9.23
N PHE A 714 -12.85 -29.67 9.68
CA PHE A 714 -11.89 -28.94 8.86
C PHE A 714 -11.19 -29.83 7.83
N VAL A 715 -11.07 -29.30 6.62
CA VAL A 715 -10.22 -29.84 5.55
C VAL A 715 -9.08 -28.85 5.33
N PHE A 716 -7.86 -29.22 5.69
CA PHE A 716 -6.66 -28.41 5.53
C PHE A 716 -6.10 -28.59 4.13
N THR A 717 -5.98 -27.51 3.38
CA THR A 717 -5.43 -27.51 2.00
C THR A 717 -4.17 -26.67 1.97
N PHE A 718 -3.06 -27.27 1.55
CA PHE A 718 -1.77 -26.60 1.35
C PHE A 718 -1.45 -26.56 -0.14
N VAL A 719 -1.16 -25.39 -0.66
CA VAL A 719 -0.79 -25.15 -2.07
C VAL A 719 0.49 -24.32 -2.11
N GLY A 720 1.46 -24.70 -2.92
CA GLY A 720 2.70 -23.95 -3.09
C GLY A 720 3.94 -24.83 -3.20
N ASN A 721 5.10 -24.29 -2.84
CA ASN A 721 6.38 -24.99 -2.91
C ASN A 721 6.52 -26.02 -1.78
N ILE A 722 5.81 -27.14 -1.93
CA ILE A 722 5.69 -28.19 -0.92
C ILE A 722 6.51 -29.40 -1.32
N GLN A 723 7.34 -29.88 -0.39
CA GLN A 723 7.95 -31.22 -0.44
C GLN A 723 7.14 -32.15 0.46
N ILE A 724 6.39 -33.11 -0.12
CA ILE A 724 5.40 -33.96 0.60
C ILE A 724 6.07 -34.70 1.77
N ASP A 725 7.29 -35.21 1.61
CA ASP A 725 7.99 -35.92 2.68
C ASP A 725 8.44 -34.97 3.81
N SER A 726 8.73 -33.71 3.50
CA SER A 726 9.16 -32.71 4.49
C SER A 726 8.00 -32.16 5.33
N ILE A 727 6.79 -32.05 4.77
CA ILE A 727 5.61 -31.55 5.48
C ILE A 727 4.96 -32.64 6.35
N ARG A 728 5.11 -33.90 5.98
CA ARG A 728 4.49 -35.07 6.68
C ARG A 728 4.74 -35.08 8.19
N PRO A 729 5.98 -34.93 8.71
CA PRO A 729 6.23 -34.92 10.14
C PRO A 729 5.46 -33.83 10.90
N TYR A 730 5.28 -32.64 10.30
CA TYR A 730 4.53 -31.54 10.92
C TYR A 730 3.03 -31.84 10.94
N ILE A 731 2.49 -32.47 9.88
CA ILE A 731 1.09 -32.92 9.84
C ILE A 731 0.83 -33.92 10.96
N GLU A 732 1.70 -34.90 11.14
CA GLU A 732 1.58 -35.92 12.20
C GLU A 732 1.77 -35.32 13.60
N GLN A 733 2.72 -34.36 13.76
CA GLN A 733 3.03 -33.74 15.05
C GLN A 733 1.93 -32.79 15.52
N TYR A 734 1.31 -32.00 14.61
CA TYR A 734 0.43 -30.91 14.98
C TYR A 734 -1.03 -31.15 14.53
N LEU A 735 -1.31 -31.43 13.26
CA LEU A 735 -2.70 -31.58 12.78
C LEU A 735 -3.35 -32.88 13.24
N ALA A 736 -2.60 -33.99 13.25
CA ALA A 736 -3.14 -35.28 13.71
C ALA A 736 -3.34 -35.33 15.23
N THR A 737 -2.95 -34.27 15.96
CA THR A 737 -3.12 -34.14 17.42
C THR A 737 -4.16 -33.10 17.82
N LEU A 738 -4.74 -32.37 16.84
CA LEU A 738 -5.82 -31.43 17.11
C LEU A 738 -7.04 -32.13 17.71
N PRO A 739 -7.74 -31.50 18.67
CA PRO A 739 -8.98 -32.03 19.22
C PRO A 739 -9.98 -32.31 18.10
N SER A 740 -10.56 -33.51 18.10
CA SER A 740 -11.53 -33.94 17.11
C SER A 740 -12.56 -34.83 17.79
N GLN A 741 -13.80 -34.34 17.94
CA GLN A 741 -14.90 -35.01 18.60
C GLN A 741 -15.95 -35.55 17.63
N GLY A 742 -15.74 -35.35 16.31
CA GLY A 742 -16.67 -35.79 15.26
C GLY A 742 -17.87 -34.86 15.05
N LYS A 743 -17.90 -33.68 15.68
CA LYS A 743 -19.01 -32.74 15.57
C LYS A 743 -18.85 -31.91 14.29
N ILE A 744 -19.74 -32.13 13.32
CA ILE A 744 -19.82 -31.32 12.10
C ILE A 744 -21.22 -30.71 12.04
N GLU A 745 -21.26 -29.37 12.05
CA GLU A 745 -22.51 -28.61 11.98
C GLU A 745 -22.58 -27.90 10.62
N LYS A 746 -23.80 -27.75 10.11
CA LYS A 746 -24.03 -26.97 8.88
C LYS A 746 -24.69 -25.65 9.27
N GLY A 747 -24.30 -24.58 8.56
CA GLY A 747 -24.95 -23.29 8.72
C GLY A 747 -26.48 -23.38 8.59
N ASN A 748 -27.17 -22.41 9.17
CA ASN A 748 -28.61 -22.29 9.09
C ASN A 748 -29.03 -21.37 7.93
N PRO A 749 -29.50 -21.90 6.79
CA PRO A 749 -29.87 -21.05 5.63
C PRO A 749 -30.97 -20.02 5.95
N ALA A 750 -31.79 -20.26 7.00
CA ALA A 750 -32.86 -19.34 7.40
C ALA A 750 -32.31 -18.03 8.03
N GLU A 751 -31.07 -18.06 8.53
CA GLU A 751 -30.38 -16.88 9.12
C GLU A 751 -29.57 -16.09 8.09
N VAL A 752 -29.47 -16.56 6.86
CA VAL A 752 -28.78 -15.85 5.77
C VAL A 752 -29.60 -14.61 5.38
N PRO A 753 -29.01 -13.41 5.35
CA PRO A 753 -29.70 -12.24 4.86
C PRO A 753 -30.19 -12.44 3.42
N SER A 754 -31.50 -12.40 3.21
CA SER A 754 -32.09 -12.51 1.88
C SER A 754 -32.38 -11.13 1.31
N THR A 755 -32.18 -10.96 0.01
CA THR A 755 -32.54 -9.73 -0.68
C THR A 755 -34.06 -9.57 -0.77
N ARG A 756 -34.53 -8.32 -0.76
CA ARG A 756 -35.95 -8.01 -0.98
C ARG A 756 -36.40 -8.51 -2.34
N LYS A 757 -37.64 -8.97 -2.40
CA LYS A 757 -38.29 -9.38 -3.65
C LYS A 757 -39.15 -8.25 -4.20
N GLY A 758 -39.25 -8.18 -5.53
CA GLY A 758 -40.06 -7.20 -6.26
C GLY A 758 -39.35 -5.87 -6.49
N ASP A 759 -40.01 -4.97 -7.22
CA ASP A 759 -39.46 -3.67 -7.54
C ASP A 759 -39.47 -2.78 -6.29
N TYR A 760 -38.32 -2.20 -6.00
CA TYR A 760 -38.13 -1.31 -4.86
C TYR A 760 -37.32 -0.10 -5.28
N MET A 761 -37.83 1.08 -5.00
CA MET A 761 -37.14 2.34 -5.28
C MET A 761 -36.90 3.07 -3.95
N ASN A 762 -35.63 3.35 -3.67
CA ASN A 762 -35.22 4.16 -2.54
C ASN A 762 -34.61 5.48 -3.05
N ARG A 763 -35.06 6.59 -2.49
CA ARG A 763 -34.50 7.92 -2.79
C ARG A 763 -34.34 8.68 -1.48
N PHE A 764 -33.17 9.24 -1.28
CA PHE A 764 -32.91 10.13 -0.16
C PHE A 764 -32.01 11.28 -0.59
N ASN A 765 -32.06 12.37 0.15
CA ASN A 765 -31.22 13.54 -0.06
C ASN A 765 -30.36 13.75 1.19
N ARG A 766 -29.11 14.15 0.97
CA ARG A 766 -28.18 14.57 2.01
C ARG A 766 -27.51 15.87 1.60
N SER A 767 -27.34 16.78 2.55
CA SER A 767 -26.54 17.98 2.32
C SER A 767 -25.07 17.59 2.16
N MET A 768 -24.43 18.11 1.11
CA MET A 768 -23.02 17.89 0.78
C MET A 768 -22.39 19.23 0.41
N GLU A 769 -21.08 19.36 0.61
CA GLU A 769 -20.34 20.56 0.19
C GLU A 769 -20.37 20.71 -1.34
N ILE A 770 -20.20 19.62 -2.08
CA ILE A 770 -20.36 19.60 -3.53
C ILE A 770 -21.53 18.65 -3.89
N PRO A 771 -22.62 19.15 -4.49
CA PRO A 771 -23.76 18.31 -4.85
C PRO A 771 -23.37 17.22 -5.85
N LYS A 772 -23.65 15.96 -5.51
CA LYS A 772 -23.45 14.77 -6.37
C LYS A 772 -24.72 13.95 -6.38
N VAL A 773 -24.94 13.22 -7.47
CA VAL A 773 -26.00 12.22 -7.59
C VAL A 773 -25.34 10.85 -7.78
N THR A 774 -25.68 9.92 -6.90
CA THR A 774 -25.23 8.52 -7.03
C THR A 774 -26.46 7.65 -7.27
N VAL A 775 -26.42 6.82 -8.29
CA VAL A 775 -27.49 5.89 -8.64
C VAL A 775 -26.94 4.48 -8.62
N ALA A 776 -27.62 3.57 -7.92
CA ALA A 776 -27.34 2.13 -7.96
C ALA A 776 -28.58 1.39 -8.47
N ASN A 777 -28.42 0.63 -9.53
CA ASN A 777 -29.41 -0.32 -10.03
C ASN A 777 -28.97 -1.72 -9.68
N LEU A 778 -29.76 -2.43 -8.88
CA LEU A 778 -29.47 -3.78 -8.42
C LEU A 778 -30.55 -4.74 -8.91
N TYR A 779 -30.13 -5.76 -9.64
CA TYR A 779 -30.99 -6.86 -10.07
C TYR A 779 -30.63 -8.11 -9.29
N THR A 780 -31.62 -8.76 -8.68
CA THR A 780 -31.42 -10.00 -7.92
C THR A 780 -32.16 -11.16 -8.55
N GLY A 781 -31.55 -12.33 -8.49
CA GLY A 781 -32.15 -13.56 -9.04
C GLY A 781 -31.73 -14.79 -8.24
N GLN A 782 -32.32 -15.93 -8.57
CA GLN A 782 -31.89 -17.22 -8.06
C GLN A 782 -31.01 -17.89 -9.09
N MET A 783 -29.84 -18.36 -8.68
CA MET A 783 -28.92 -19.09 -9.52
C MET A 783 -28.41 -20.32 -8.76
N GLU A 784 -28.36 -21.45 -9.42
CA GLU A 784 -27.78 -22.65 -8.84
C GLU A 784 -26.24 -22.53 -8.85
N TYR A 785 -25.60 -22.83 -7.72
CA TYR A 785 -24.14 -22.81 -7.61
C TYR A 785 -23.55 -24.07 -8.26
N ASN A 786 -23.14 -23.93 -9.53
CA ASN A 786 -22.48 -24.99 -10.29
C ASN A 786 -21.41 -24.38 -11.20
N LEU A 787 -20.52 -25.21 -11.76
CA LEU A 787 -19.40 -24.76 -12.58
C LEU A 787 -19.84 -23.98 -13.82
N GLU A 788 -20.90 -24.40 -14.47
CA GLU A 788 -21.46 -23.76 -15.68
C GLU A 788 -21.92 -22.33 -15.37
N ASN A 789 -22.68 -22.16 -14.30
CA ASN A 789 -23.18 -20.86 -13.86
C ASN A 789 -22.05 -19.93 -13.38
N ILE A 790 -21.01 -20.49 -12.72
CA ILE A 790 -19.81 -19.70 -12.32
C ILE A 790 -19.09 -19.19 -13.58
N ILE A 791 -18.84 -20.05 -14.57
CA ILE A 791 -18.19 -19.68 -15.83
C ILE A 791 -19.05 -18.64 -16.57
N THR A 792 -20.35 -18.85 -16.67
CA THR A 792 -21.29 -17.92 -17.31
C THR A 792 -21.28 -16.55 -16.62
N CYS A 793 -21.27 -16.54 -15.28
CA CYS A 793 -21.20 -15.29 -14.52
C CYS A 793 -19.88 -14.52 -14.76
N LEU A 794 -18.75 -15.24 -14.79
CA LEU A 794 -17.44 -14.65 -15.07
C LEU A 794 -17.36 -14.09 -16.49
N LEU A 795 -17.88 -14.80 -17.49
CA LEU A 795 -17.95 -14.32 -18.87
C LEU A 795 -18.87 -13.09 -18.99
N TYR A 796 -20.07 -13.16 -18.39
CA TYR A 796 -21.03 -12.06 -18.45
C TYR A 796 -20.54 -10.80 -17.73
N THR A 797 -19.87 -10.94 -16.57
CA THR A 797 -19.29 -9.77 -15.87
C THR A 797 -18.12 -9.16 -16.62
N SER A 798 -17.39 -9.95 -17.41
CA SER A 798 -16.34 -9.42 -18.28
C SER A 798 -16.92 -8.68 -19.50
N ASP A 799 -18.00 -9.18 -20.07
CA ASP A 799 -18.71 -8.58 -21.21
C ASP A 799 -19.52 -7.32 -20.83
N ALA A 800 -20.19 -7.35 -19.68
CA ALA A 800 -20.99 -6.20 -19.21
C ALA A 800 -20.13 -4.96 -18.84
N ALA A 801 -18.83 -5.12 -18.61
CA ALA A 801 -17.92 -4.00 -18.45
C ALA A 801 -17.60 -3.29 -19.78
N ASP A 802 -17.82 -3.95 -20.92
CA ASP A 802 -17.60 -3.38 -22.26
C ASP A 802 -18.76 -2.45 -22.70
N ASP A 803 -19.95 -2.60 -22.08
CA ASP A 803 -21.18 -1.86 -22.46
C ASP A 803 -21.47 -0.61 -21.60
N THR A 804 -20.63 -0.29 -20.64
CA THR A 804 -20.78 0.95 -19.85
C THR A 804 -19.87 2.05 -20.39
N PRO A 805 -20.41 3.03 -21.15
CA PRO A 805 -19.63 4.23 -21.43
C PRO A 805 -19.29 4.90 -20.10
N CYS A 806 -17.99 5.07 -19.84
CA CYS A 806 -17.52 5.90 -18.75
C CYS A 806 -18.01 7.32 -18.95
N VAL A 807 -19.08 7.71 -18.25
CA VAL A 807 -19.57 9.08 -18.16
C VAL A 807 -18.96 9.74 -16.94
#